data_b6e6f9fcff7d999b105ae2bd2127c5ec
#
_entry.id   b6e6f9fcff7d999b105ae2bd2127c5ec
#
_cell.length_a   1.000
_cell.length_b   1.000
_cell.length_c   1.000
_cell.angle_alpha   90.00
_cell.angle_beta   90.00
_cell.angle_gamma   90.00
#
_symmetry.space_group_name_H-M   'P 1'
#
loop_
_entity.id
_entity.type
_entity.pdbx_description
1 polymer ?
#
loop_
_entity_poly.entity_id
_entity_poly.type
_entity_poly.pdbx_seq_one_letter_code
_entity_poly.pdbx_strand_id
1 'polypeptide(L)'
;MTRLTAARFLWRAGIAFATVVVAGAAAAQEPAAPVESGTYRLYKFEQPIGEETYSIGRDNDAVVLTDTFLFTDRGTRVPLDTIFRAGRDLTPRSFASSGKSSRVSNVDVSLRPQRDTAPKQFFIINGYSPVAQQMLMLRYWLGHGSPVPLSILPRGSVEIRRRGVERVSVNGASVMLTRYSISGLIWGREVVWLDARQRLVALVGIDAEFDHFEATAEGYASLLPNFIATAAQDGMAALAELSQRVRVTQKGPLAIVGATLIDGTASSPVLDSVVIVDNGRIVSVGTRASSRIPRGATVFDASGKTLLPGLWDMHAHFEQVEWGAIYLAAGVTTARDVGNELEFIVAVRNALREGRGLGPQLLLAGVVDGNGPTALGVERVDSRADAERWVAEYKKAGFEQMKIYSSVKLEEVKAVSDAAHRAGMTVTGHIPNGMDIFQGVDAGMDQVNHVEYLLTPLPPHAPPGASRDERLQALASVDVNGPEAAREIEFLKQHNTVVDPTLALYEWLYHPVDQPVSTFEPGVAGVAPELAQPLNSAGVSADAAAVMHRIFTNEVAMIGALHKAGVRVVAGTDQAIPGHSLHREIELYVQAGFTPLEAIQAATSVPAQVMGLGKDVGTVEVNKRADLIVLDANPLDDIHNIRTVEFVVANGVIYPTAKLWESVGFKP
;
A
#
# COMPACT_ATOMS: atom_id res chain seq x y z
N MET A 1 39.36 39.17 -24.83
CA MET A 1 40.00 40.40 -24.29
C MET A 1 39.16 40.83 -23.11
N THR A 2 39.52 40.92 -21.84
CA THR A 2 40.81 41.07 -21.17
C THR A 2 40.69 40.47 -19.78
N ARG A 3 41.74 39.80 -19.32
CA ARG A 3 42.00 39.34 -17.94
C ARG A 3 42.26 40.50 -17.01
N LEU A 4 42.06 40.29 -15.67
CA LEU A 4 42.90 40.79 -14.55
C LEU A 4 42.34 40.22 -13.23
N THR A 5 42.96 39.26 -12.61
CA THR A 5 44.10 39.15 -11.66
C THR A 5 43.88 39.78 -10.28
N ALA A 6 43.86 38.93 -9.33
CA ALA A 6 44.27 38.79 -7.94
C ALA A 6 44.86 39.99 -7.18
N ALA A 7 44.54 40.11 -5.87
CA ALA A 7 45.52 40.53 -4.84
C ALA A 7 45.19 39.92 -3.48
N ARG A 8 46.18 39.22 -2.92
CA ARG A 8 46.29 38.76 -1.54
C ARG A 8 46.71 39.90 -0.64
N PHE A 9 46.20 39.94 0.62
CA PHE A 9 46.95 40.60 1.71
C PHE A 9 46.86 39.75 2.98
N LEU A 10 48.03 39.31 3.43
CA LEU A 10 48.35 38.72 4.73
C LEU A 10 48.55 39.82 5.76
N TRP A 11 47.99 39.65 6.98
CA TRP A 11 48.64 40.19 8.18
C TRP A 11 48.53 39.20 9.34
N ARG A 12 49.72 38.91 9.90
CA ARG A 12 49.94 38.09 11.11
C ARG A 12 49.88 39.00 12.34
N ALA A 13 49.22 38.56 13.40
CA ALA A 13 49.60 38.91 14.77
C ALA A 13 49.34 37.68 15.66
N GLY A 14 50.40 37.12 16.20
CA GLY A 14 50.34 36.00 17.11
C GLY A 14 50.07 36.45 18.55
N ILE A 15 49.24 35.68 19.25
CA ILE A 15 49.25 35.60 20.69
C ILE A 15 49.21 34.12 21.05
N ALA A 16 50.29 33.63 21.63
CA ALA A 16 50.41 32.28 22.15
C ALA A 16 49.66 32.18 23.50
N PHE A 17 48.62 31.41 23.54
CA PHE A 17 48.07 30.85 24.79
C PHE A 17 48.44 29.39 24.86
N ALA A 18 49.32 29.06 25.79
CA ALA A 18 49.69 27.68 26.12
C ALA A 18 48.53 27.09 26.90
N THR A 19 47.72 26.28 26.23
CA THR A 19 46.74 25.40 26.89
C THR A 19 47.42 24.07 27.16
N VAL A 20 47.66 23.76 28.43
CA VAL A 20 48.10 22.45 28.89
C VAL A 20 46.92 21.51 28.68
N VAL A 21 46.97 20.70 27.62
CA VAL A 21 46.04 19.57 27.43
C VAL A 21 46.56 18.42 28.29
N VAL A 22 45.94 18.23 29.46
CA VAL A 22 46.06 16.97 30.18
C VAL A 22 45.30 15.92 29.38
N ALA A 23 45.99 15.20 28.55
CA ALA A 23 45.50 14.00 27.89
C ALA A 23 45.34 12.90 28.97
N GLY A 24 44.15 12.86 29.60
CA GLY A 24 43.70 11.66 30.26
C GLY A 24 43.47 10.59 29.21
N ALA A 25 44.40 9.67 29.04
CA ALA A 25 44.18 8.45 28.29
C ALA A 25 43.11 7.64 29.06
N ALA A 26 41.83 7.85 28.68
CA ALA A 26 40.83 6.85 28.94
C ALA A 26 41.24 5.62 28.12
N ALA A 27 41.78 4.60 28.79
CA ALA A 27 41.98 3.30 28.17
C ALA A 27 40.64 2.88 27.58
N ALA A 28 40.56 2.83 26.25
CA ALA A 28 39.44 2.20 25.57
C ALA A 28 39.45 0.73 26.06
N GLN A 29 38.52 0.41 26.93
CA GLN A 29 38.27 -0.95 27.35
C GLN A 29 37.91 -1.73 26.08
N GLU A 30 38.68 -2.75 25.72
CA GLU A 30 38.32 -3.65 24.61
C GLU A 30 36.87 -4.11 24.84
N PRO A 31 36.02 -4.04 23.82
CA PRO A 31 34.64 -4.49 23.95
C PRO A 31 34.67 -5.96 24.37
N ALA A 32 33.98 -6.28 25.48
CA ALA A 32 33.84 -7.66 25.94
C ALA A 32 33.37 -8.55 24.79
N ALA A 33 33.95 -9.74 24.66
CA ALA A 33 33.58 -10.69 23.61
C ALA A 33 32.04 -10.86 23.56
N PRO A 34 31.40 -10.81 22.39
CA PRO A 34 29.96 -10.91 22.28
C PRO A 34 29.49 -12.27 22.81
N VAL A 35 28.42 -12.24 23.62
CA VAL A 35 27.76 -13.46 24.12
C VAL A 35 26.90 -14.07 22.99
N GLU A 36 26.36 -13.21 22.12
CA GLU A 36 25.56 -13.58 20.96
C GLU A 36 25.78 -12.54 19.86
N SER A 37 25.89 -12.99 18.62
CA SER A 37 25.93 -12.12 17.46
C SER A 37 25.27 -12.82 16.28
N GLY A 38 24.86 -12.06 15.28
CA GLY A 38 24.26 -12.60 14.08
C GLY A 38 24.11 -11.56 12.98
N THR A 39 23.66 -12.05 11.84
CA THR A 39 23.33 -11.24 10.67
C THR A 39 21.94 -11.63 10.19
N TYR A 40 21.13 -10.63 9.88
CA TYR A 40 19.89 -10.79 9.12
C TYR A 40 20.13 -10.30 7.71
N ARG A 41 19.70 -11.09 6.72
CA ARG A 41 19.52 -10.62 5.37
C ARG A 41 18.19 -9.92 5.27
N LEU A 42 18.17 -8.74 4.67
CA LEU A 42 17.00 -7.88 4.51
C LEU A 42 16.50 -7.97 3.08
N TYR A 43 15.17 -8.00 2.92
CA TYR A 43 14.52 -8.12 1.63
C TYR A 43 13.42 -7.06 1.49
N LYS A 44 13.08 -6.78 0.23
CA LYS A 44 11.90 -6.04 -0.18
C LYS A 44 11.29 -6.78 -1.36
N PHE A 45 10.03 -7.19 -1.24
CA PHE A 45 9.39 -8.08 -2.22
C PHE A 45 10.27 -9.28 -2.56
N GLU A 46 10.73 -10.00 -1.56
CA GLU A 46 11.62 -11.17 -1.63
C GLU A 46 13.02 -10.91 -2.25
N GLN A 47 13.28 -9.72 -2.77
CA GLN A 47 14.58 -9.38 -3.33
C GLN A 47 15.54 -8.87 -2.25
N PRO A 48 16.79 -9.37 -2.17
CA PRO A 48 17.73 -8.95 -1.15
C PRO A 48 18.17 -7.50 -1.38
N ILE A 49 18.02 -6.66 -0.35
CA ILE A 49 18.34 -5.22 -0.39
C ILE A 49 19.48 -4.82 0.54
N GLY A 50 19.84 -5.65 1.52
CA GLY A 50 20.87 -5.32 2.50
C GLY A 50 20.97 -6.30 3.65
N GLU A 51 21.56 -5.83 4.74
CA GLU A 51 21.83 -6.66 5.93
C GLU A 51 21.70 -5.83 7.21
N GLU A 52 21.32 -6.52 8.29
CA GLU A 52 21.45 -6.03 9.67
C GLU A 52 22.45 -6.92 10.41
N THR A 53 23.45 -6.33 11.07
CA THR A 53 24.40 -7.04 11.90
C THR A 53 24.26 -6.61 13.35
N TYR A 54 24.16 -7.56 14.25
CA TYR A 54 24.01 -7.28 15.66
C TYR A 54 25.02 -8.03 16.54
N SER A 55 25.29 -7.44 17.70
CA SER A 55 26.10 -8.03 18.75
C SER A 55 25.48 -7.77 20.11
N ILE A 56 25.28 -8.81 20.90
CA ILE A 56 24.81 -8.73 22.28
C ILE A 56 25.99 -9.10 23.18
N GLY A 57 26.46 -8.14 23.95
CA GLY A 57 27.54 -8.29 24.93
C GLY A 57 27.04 -8.13 26.37
N ARG A 58 27.98 -8.28 27.32
CA ARG A 58 27.76 -7.97 28.73
C ARG A 58 28.76 -6.90 29.19
N ASP A 59 28.25 -5.88 29.85
CA ASP A 59 29.04 -4.83 30.48
C ASP A 59 28.60 -4.78 31.95
N ASN A 60 29.41 -5.39 32.84
CA ASN A 60 29.11 -5.61 34.24
C ASN A 60 27.76 -6.38 34.42
N ASP A 61 26.72 -5.70 34.93
CA ASP A 61 25.38 -6.25 35.13
C ASP A 61 24.41 -5.91 33.99
N ALA A 62 24.90 -5.22 32.96
CA ALA A 62 24.10 -4.83 31.80
C ALA A 62 24.27 -5.79 30.64
N VAL A 63 23.17 -6.01 29.90
CA VAL A 63 23.13 -6.55 28.54
C VAL A 63 23.20 -5.36 27.59
N VAL A 64 24.06 -5.42 26.60
CA VAL A 64 24.26 -4.36 25.59
C VAL A 64 24.07 -4.93 24.21
N LEU A 65 23.08 -4.46 23.49
CA LEU A 65 22.92 -4.67 22.05
C LEU A 65 23.58 -3.51 21.33
N THR A 66 24.45 -3.82 20.35
CA THR A 66 24.86 -2.92 19.29
C THR A 66 24.40 -3.49 17.97
N ASP A 67 23.83 -2.66 17.13
CA ASP A 67 23.18 -3.05 15.91
C ASP A 67 23.46 -2.04 14.80
N THR A 68 23.78 -2.55 13.61
CA THR A 68 23.94 -1.77 12.37
C THR A 68 23.03 -2.37 11.32
N PHE A 69 22.04 -1.63 10.94
CA PHE A 69 21.05 -1.96 9.92
C PHE A 69 21.36 -1.13 8.67
N LEU A 70 21.51 -1.78 7.51
CA LEU A 70 21.87 -1.11 6.28
C LEU A 70 21.27 -1.78 5.06
N PHE A 71 20.49 -1.05 4.29
CA PHE A 71 20.02 -1.49 2.99
C PHE A 71 20.04 -0.36 1.94
N THR A 72 19.77 -0.72 0.69
CA THR A 72 19.59 0.23 -0.41
C THR A 72 18.25 -0.04 -1.07
N ASP A 73 17.38 0.99 -1.13
CA ASP A 73 16.09 0.93 -1.77
C ASP A 73 15.99 1.99 -2.87
N ARG A 74 15.69 1.56 -4.09
CA ARG A 74 15.55 2.44 -5.27
C ARG A 74 16.67 3.48 -5.37
N GLY A 75 17.92 3.04 -5.12
CA GLY A 75 19.12 3.88 -5.15
C GLY A 75 19.37 4.72 -3.90
N THR A 76 18.47 4.73 -2.92
CA THR A 76 18.65 5.44 -1.66
C THR A 76 19.25 4.53 -0.60
N ARG A 77 20.39 4.94 -0.02
CA ARG A 77 20.99 4.23 1.11
C ARG A 77 20.26 4.54 2.40
N VAL A 78 19.93 3.51 3.19
CA VAL A 78 19.19 3.57 4.45
C VAL A 78 20.03 2.95 5.57
N PRO A 79 20.90 3.73 6.24
CA PRO A 79 21.69 3.29 7.39
C PRO A 79 20.94 3.61 8.69
N LEU A 80 20.98 2.69 9.67
CA LEU A 80 20.47 2.89 11.02
C LEU A 80 21.41 2.21 12.02
N ASP A 81 21.93 2.96 12.99
CA ASP A 81 22.74 2.46 14.07
C ASP A 81 21.96 2.51 15.38
N THR A 82 22.03 1.43 16.16
CA THR A 82 21.29 1.31 17.43
C THR A 82 22.18 0.78 18.54
N ILE A 83 22.04 1.39 19.73
CA ILE A 83 22.62 0.90 20.98
C ILE A 83 21.51 0.79 22.02
N PHE A 84 21.29 -0.41 22.55
CA PHE A 84 20.36 -0.66 23.64
C PHE A 84 21.08 -1.26 24.83
N ARG A 85 20.81 -0.72 26.03
CA ARG A 85 21.33 -1.22 27.29
C ARG A 85 20.18 -1.60 28.23
N ALA A 86 20.28 -2.77 28.85
CA ALA A 86 19.26 -3.31 29.72
C ALA A 86 19.88 -4.05 30.92
N GLY A 87 19.09 -4.33 31.94
CA GLY A 87 19.44 -5.27 33.01
C GLY A 87 19.56 -6.70 32.47
N ARG A 88 20.00 -7.63 33.33
CA ARG A 88 20.08 -9.07 33.00
C ARG A 88 18.72 -9.68 32.63
N ASP A 89 17.65 -9.11 33.16
CA ASP A 89 16.26 -9.45 32.88
C ASP A 89 15.69 -8.71 31.65
N LEU A 90 16.55 -8.01 30.90
CA LEU A 90 16.22 -7.16 29.77
C LEU A 90 15.38 -5.91 30.12
N THR A 91 15.21 -5.55 31.39
CA THR A 91 14.60 -4.27 31.77
C THR A 91 15.42 -3.12 31.19
N PRO A 92 14.83 -2.24 30.34
CA PRO A 92 15.57 -1.19 29.63
C PRO A 92 16.22 -0.17 30.57
N ARG A 93 17.46 0.21 30.26
CA ARG A 93 18.23 1.27 30.94
C ARG A 93 18.53 2.46 30.05
N SER A 94 18.82 2.22 28.79
CA SER A 94 18.95 3.27 27.76
C SER A 94 18.78 2.69 26.36
N PHE A 95 18.37 3.55 25.45
CA PHE A 95 18.25 3.23 24.03
C PHE A 95 18.63 4.46 23.22
N ALA A 96 19.44 4.29 22.21
CA ALA A 96 19.75 5.31 21.24
C ALA A 96 19.73 4.70 19.84
N SER A 97 19.05 5.36 18.90
CA SER A 97 19.01 4.95 17.52
C SER A 97 19.08 6.18 16.63
N SER A 98 19.95 6.17 15.61
CA SER A 98 20.15 7.29 14.70
C SER A 98 20.39 6.83 13.28
N GLY A 99 19.86 7.59 12.31
CA GLY A 99 19.97 7.31 10.89
C GLY A 99 18.65 7.35 10.16
N LYS A 100 18.32 6.30 9.42
CA LYS A 100 17.07 6.14 8.68
C LYS A 100 16.49 4.77 8.93
N SER A 101 15.17 4.67 9.12
CA SER A 101 14.45 3.39 9.18
C SER A 101 13.81 3.04 7.85
N SER A 102 13.61 4.00 6.94
CA SER A 102 13.18 3.79 5.57
C SER A 102 13.72 4.90 4.67
N ARG A 103 13.47 4.82 3.38
CA ARG A 103 13.84 5.85 2.40
C ARG A 103 13.32 7.25 2.79
N VAL A 104 12.14 7.29 3.39
CA VAL A 104 11.42 8.55 3.74
C VAL A 104 11.45 8.87 5.25
N SER A 105 11.91 7.96 6.12
CA SER A 105 11.84 8.12 7.57
C SER A 105 13.21 8.28 8.21
N ASN A 106 13.48 9.45 8.79
CA ASN A 106 14.67 9.72 9.60
C ASN A 106 14.41 9.32 11.06
N VAL A 107 15.45 8.83 11.72
CA VAL A 107 15.44 8.42 13.14
C VAL A 107 16.54 9.17 13.88
N ASP A 108 16.20 9.81 14.98
CA ASP A 108 17.11 10.33 15.99
C ASP A 108 16.41 10.25 17.35
N VAL A 109 16.63 9.13 18.05
CA VAL A 109 15.92 8.80 19.29
C VAL A 109 16.92 8.46 20.39
N SER A 110 16.76 9.09 21.55
CA SER A 110 17.52 8.76 22.76
C SER A 110 16.56 8.65 23.95
N LEU A 111 16.51 7.49 24.58
CA LEU A 111 15.60 7.16 25.67
C LEU A 111 16.36 6.75 26.93
N ARG A 112 15.83 7.18 28.07
CA ARG A 112 16.25 6.72 29.42
C ARG A 112 14.99 6.62 30.29
N PRO A 113 14.98 5.76 31.34
CA PRO A 113 13.88 5.72 32.30
C PRO A 113 13.69 7.11 32.94
N GLN A 114 12.45 7.57 32.99
CA GLN A 114 12.14 8.90 33.54
C GLN A 114 12.16 8.92 35.07
N ARG A 115 11.88 7.78 35.71
CA ARG A 115 11.95 7.56 37.18
C ARG A 115 12.00 6.05 37.49
N ASP A 116 12.56 5.65 38.63
CA ASP A 116 12.63 4.24 39.08
C ASP A 116 11.26 3.61 39.36
N THR A 117 10.18 4.40 39.41
CA THR A 117 8.81 3.97 39.73
C THR A 117 7.91 3.92 38.47
N ALA A 118 8.43 4.16 37.27
CA ALA A 118 7.62 4.10 36.03
C ALA A 118 7.15 2.66 35.74
N PRO A 119 5.97 2.46 35.16
CA PRO A 119 5.56 1.15 34.70
C PRO A 119 6.62 0.57 33.75
N LYS A 120 6.84 -0.74 33.87
CA LYS A 120 7.84 -1.45 33.04
C LYS A 120 7.48 -1.28 31.55
N GLN A 121 8.28 -0.49 30.83
CA GLN A 121 8.10 -0.19 29.42
C GLN A 121 9.33 -0.69 28.67
N PHE A 122 9.14 -1.26 27.49
CA PHE A 122 10.26 -1.61 26.63
C PHE A 122 10.63 -0.42 25.73
N PHE A 123 11.92 -0.28 25.38
CA PHE A 123 12.40 0.81 24.52
C PHE A 123 12.61 0.29 23.11
N ILE A 124 11.82 0.81 22.16
CA ILE A 124 11.88 0.44 20.77
C ILE A 124 11.30 1.59 19.93
N ILE A 125 11.84 1.83 18.74
CA ILE A 125 11.20 2.72 17.78
C ILE A 125 10.03 2.01 17.08
N ASN A 126 9.03 2.77 16.67
CA ASN A 126 7.98 2.23 15.82
C ASN A 126 8.55 1.89 14.43
N GLY A 127 8.13 0.77 13.88
CA GLY A 127 8.56 0.27 12.60
C GLY A 127 9.14 -1.15 12.66
N TYR A 128 9.53 -1.66 11.52
CA TYR A 128 10.04 -3.01 11.33
C TYR A 128 11.53 -3.18 11.74
N SER A 129 12.25 -2.09 11.87
CA SER A 129 13.69 -2.07 12.19
C SER A 129 13.98 -1.42 13.55
N PRO A 130 15.06 -1.81 14.26
CA PRO A 130 15.93 -2.94 13.99
C PRO A 130 15.28 -4.30 14.33
N VAL A 131 15.61 -5.33 13.55
CA VAL A 131 15.10 -6.70 13.77
C VAL A 131 15.61 -7.31 15.08
N ALA A 132 16.89 -7.09 15.39
CA ALA A 132 17.49 -7.57 16.65
C ALA A 132 16.85 -6.92 17.89
N GLN A 133 16.39 -5.68 17.81
CA GLN A 133 15.69 -5.01 18.89
C GLN A 133 14.31 -5.65 19.14
N GLN A 134 13.62 -6.06 18.09
CA GLN A 134 12.36 -6.80 18.21
C GLN A 134 12.58 -8.18 18.86
N MET A 135 13.67 -8.86 18.52
CA MET A 135 14.06 -10.09 19.20
C MET A 135 14.20 -9.89 20.72
N LEU A 136 14.87 -8.82 21.16
CA LEU A 136 15.01 -8.50 22.58
C LEU A 136 13.67 -8.11 23.22
N MET A 137 12.79 -7.42 22.52
CA MET A 137 11.43 -7.12 22.98
C MET A 137 10.63 -8.40 23.25
N LEU A 138 10.70 -9.37 22.35
CA LEU A 138 10.03 -10.66 22.52
C LEU A 138 10.60 -11.44 23.72
N ARG A 139 11.94 -11.47 23.88
CA ARG A 139 12.59 -12.09 25.04
C ARG A 139 12.18 -11.42 26.36
N TYR A 140 12.14 -10.08 26.37
CA TYR A 140 11.65 -9.31 27.52
C TYR A 140 10.20 -9.66 27.83
N TRP A 141 9.31 -9.64 26.83
CA TRP A 141 7.90 -9.97 26.98
C TRP A 141 7.70 -11.39 27.55
N LEU A 142 8.39 -12.40 27.01
CA LEU A 142 8.34 -13.78 27.49
C LEU A 142 8.84 -13.90 28.94
N GLY A 143 9.93 -13.21 29.28
CA GLY A 143 10.53 -13.23 30.62
C GLY A 143 9.72 -12.49 31.71
N HIS A 144 8.78 -11.61 31.29
CA HIS A 144 7.98 -10.78 32.20
C HIS A 144 6.49 -11.17 32.26
N GLY A 145 6.18 -12.43 31.94
CA GLY A 145 4.82 -12.99 32.11
C GLY A 145 3.87 -12.61 30.97
N SER A 146 4.42 -12.22 29.80
CA SER A 146 3.67 -11.97 28.56
C SER A 146 2.51 -10.97 28.71
N PRO A 147 2.76 -9.73 29.20
CA PRO A 147 1.71 -8.74 29.42
C PRO A 147 1.03 -8.35 28.10
N VAL A 148 -0.30 -8.14 28.15
CA VAL A 148 -1.10 -7.70 27.00
C VAL A 148 -1.96 -6.50 27.41
N PRO A 149 -1.73 -5.29 26.84
CA PRO A 149 -0.63 -4.93 25.93
C PRO A 149 0.72 -4.77 26.68
N LEU A 150 1.83 -4.85 25.94
CA LEU A 150 3.14 -4.43 26.41
C LEU A 150 3.33 -2.94 26.11
N SER A 151 3.53 -2.13 27.16
CA SER A 151 3.84 -0.70 26.99
C SER A 151 5.24 -0.50 26.41
N ILE A 152 5.38 0.42 25.45
CA ILE A 152 6.65 0.77 24.82
C ILE A 152 6.95 2.28 24.90
N LEU A 153 8.23 2.65 24.79
CA LEU A 153 8.69 4.04 24.61
C LEU A 153 9.40 4.18 23.25
N PRO A 154 9.29 5.33 22.58
CA PRO A 154 8.85 6.64 23.09
C PRO A 154 7.33 6.77 23.29
N ARG A 155 6.52 5.93 22.68
CA ARG A 155 5.06 6.01 22.81
C ARG A 155 4.38 4.73 22.38
N GLY A 156 3.19 4.46 22.94
CA GLY A 156 2.29 3.40 22.53
C GLY A 156 2.39 2.12 23.31
N SER A 157 1.87 1.10 22.74
CA SER A 157 1.91 -0.28 23.26
C SER A 157 1.85 -1.25 22.08
N VAL A 158 2.38 -2.45 22.31
CA VAL A 158 2.30 -3.53 21.33
C VAL A 158 1.47 -4.67 21.89
N GLU A 159 0.74 -5.33 21.02
CA GLU A 159 0.06 -6.58 21.31
C GLU A 159 0.81 -7.72 20.62
N ILE A 160 1.34 -8.64 21.44
CA ILE A 160 2.07 -9.81 20.97
C ILE A 160 1.19 -11.04 21.19
N ARG A 161 0.94 -11.80 20.11
CA ARG A 161 0.14 -13.03 20.17
C ARG A 161 0.90 -14.21 19.60
N ARG A 162 0.98 -15.31 20.35
CA ARG A 162 1.49 -16.59 19.83
C ARG A 162 0.52 -17.16 18.81
N ARG A 163 1.02 -17.44 17.59
CA ARG A 163 0.21 -17.98 16.49
C ARG A 163 0.32 -19.48 16.31
N GLY A 164 1.48 -20.06 16.63
CA GLY A 164 1.66 -21.49 16.49
C GLY A 164 3.11 -21.92 16.60
N VAL A 165 3.30 -23.20 16.34
CA VAL A 165 4.63 -23.83 16.24
C VAL A 165 4.66 -24.60 14.93
N GLU A 166 5.75 -24.49 14.21
CA GLU A 166 5.94 -25.23 12.98
C GLU A 166 7.32 -25.91 12.94
N ARG A 167 7.40 -26.97 12.16
CA ARG A 167 8.63 -27.71 11.95
C ARG A 167 9.14 -27.39 10.55
N VAL A 168 10.35 -26.85 10.45
CA VAL A 168 11.00 -26.54 9.19
C VAL A 168 12.27 -27.38 9.03
N SER A 169 12.73 -27.54 7.77
CA SER A 169 14.00 -28.19 7.47
C SER A 169 15.00 -27.11 7.08
N VAL A 170 16.11 -27.01 7.81
CA VAL A 170 17.20 -26.06 7.53
C VAL A 170 18.50 -26.85 7.40
N ASN A 171 19.13 -26.79 6.22
CA ASN A 171 20.36 -27.56 5.93
C ASN A 171 20.26 -29.06 6.30
N GLY A 172 19.09 -29.66 6.06
CA GLY A 172 18.80 -31.06 6.36
C GLY A 172 18.48 -31.35 7.84
N ALA A 173 18.57 -30.39 8.73
CA ALA A 173 18.20 -30.51 10.12
C ALA A 173 16.73 -30.06 10.35
N SER A 174 16.01 -30.79 11.21
CA SER A 174 14.65 -30.42 11.63
C SER A 174 14.71 -29.40 12.76
N VAL A 175 14.14 -28.22 12.56
CA VAL A 175 14.08 -27.12 13.54
C VAL A 175 12.63 -26.81 13.87
N MET A 176 12.34 -26.60 15.17
CA MET A 176 11.04 -26.15 15.64
C MET A 176 11.07 -24.63 15.82
N LEU A 177 10.14 -23.94 15.16
CA LEU A 177 9.98 -22.49 15.26
C LEU A 177 8.65 -22.16 15.93
N THR A 178 8.66 -21.16 16.82
CA THR A 178 7.44 -20.58 17.39
C THR A 178 7.15 -19.26 16.72
N ARG A 179 5.93 -19.11 16.22
CA ARG A 179 5.46 -17.95 15.47
C ARG A 179 4.64 -17.02 16.36
N TYR A 180 4.89 -15.72 16.23
CA TYR A 180 4.17 -14.64 16.91
C TYR A 180 3.73 -13.59 15.90
N SER A 181 2.56 -12.98 16.12
CA SER A 181 2.20 -11.70 15.48
C SER A 181 2.38 -10.56 16.46
N ILE A 182 2.84 -9.42 15.95
CA ILE A 182 3.04 -8.19 16.69
C ILE A 182 2.22 -7.11 16.01
N SER A 183 1.38 -6.39 16.78
CA SER A 183 0.64 -5.21 16.31
C SER A 183 1.01 -4.01 17.19
N GLY A 184 1.05 -2.80 16.59
CA GLY A 184 1.36 -1.55 17.30
C GLY A 184 2.80 -1.06 17.11
N LEU A 185 3.66 -1.77 16.36
CA LEU A 185 4.94 -1.25 15.86
C LEU A 185 4.78 -0.61 14.49
N ILE A 186 4.07 -1.28 13.62
CA ILE A 186 3.63 -0.79 12.32
C ILE A 186 2.09 -0.71 12.31
N TRP A 187 1.51 -0.01 11.37
CA TRP A 187 0.07 -0.13 11.14
C TRP A 187 -0.24 -1.55 10.64
N GLY A 188 -1.28 -2.18 11.18
CA GLY A 188 -1.57 -3.58 10.95
C GLY A 188 -0.73 -4.51 11.82
N ARG A 189 -0.07 -5.48 11.22
CA ARG A 189 0.74 -6.48 11.93
C ARG A 189 2.00 -6.88 11.18
N GLU A 190 2.97 -7.33 11.95
CA GLU A 190 4.09 -8.12 11.45
C GLU A 190 4.09 -9.50 12.10
N VAL A 191 4.75 -10.46 11.48
CA VAL A 191 4.86 -11.85 11.96
C VAL A 191 6.33 -12.20 12.08
N VAL A 192 6.68 -12.81 13.21
CA VAL A 192 8.06 -13.17 13.53
C VAL A 192 8.17 -14.61 14.01
N TRP A 193 9.31 -15.25 13.74
CA TRP A 193 9.60 -16.63 14.12
C TRP A 193 10.79 -16.68 15.06
N LEU A 194 10.64 -17.37 16.19
CA LEU A 194 11.71 -17.63 17.14
C LEU A 194 12.07 -19.11 17.13
N ASP A 195 13.38 -19.42 17.21
CA ASP A 195 13.88 -20.76 17.48
C ASP A 195 13.77 -21.15 18.97
N ALA A 196 14.16 -22.36 19.32
CA ALA A 196 14.12 -22.87 20.68
C ALA A 196 15.02 -22.08 21.66
N ARG A 197 16.00 -21.32 21.18
CA ARG A 197 16.86 -20.42 21.95
C ARG A 197 16.32 -18.99 22.00
N GLN A 198 15.09 -18.77 21.51
CA GLN A 198 14.47 -17.45 21.38
C GLN A 198 15.28 -16.48 20.48
N ARG A 199 16.01 -17.00 19.49
CA ARG A 199 16.62 -16.18 18.44
C ARG A 199 15.55 -15.95 17.37
N LEU A 200 15.43 -14.71 16.91
CA LEU A 200 14.57 -14.38 15.79
C LEU A 200 15.22 -14.93 14.51
N VAL A 201 14.48 -15.70 13.74
CA VAL A 201 14.97 -16.33 12.50
C VAL A 201 14.31 -15.79 11.25
N ALA A 202 13.12 -15.22 11.38
CA ALA A 202 12.43 -14.53 10.29
C ALA A 202 11.50 -13.43 10.82
N LEU A 203 11.32 -12.39 10.02
CA LEU A 203 10.34 -11.33 10.17
C LEU A 203 9.67 -11.12 8.81
N VAL A 204 8.36 -10.96 8.80
CA VAL A 204 7.54 -10.56 7.64
C VAL A 204 6.67 -9.39 8.07
N GLY A 205 6.77 -8.27 7.39
CA GLY A 205 6.05 -7.03 7.67
C GLY A 205 6.01 -6.10 6.47
N ILE A 206 5.79 -4.82 6.71
CA ILE A 206 5.86 -3.76 5.70
C ILE A 206 6.75 -2.62 6.18
N ASP A 207 7.19 -1.80 5.24
CA ASP A 207 7.90 -0.56 5.53
C ASP A 207 6.95 0.65 5.63
N ALA A 208 7.52 1.85 5.78
CA ALA A 208 6.75 3.09 5.90
C ALA A 208 6.07 3.55 4.59
N GLU A 209 6.38 2.91 3.47
CA GLU A 209 5.78 3.15 2.16
C GLU A 209 4.76 2.06 1.79
N PHE A 210 4.42 1.19 2.74
CA PHE A 210 3.59 -0.03 2.63
C PHE A 210 4.21 -1.14 1.77
N ASP A 211 5.43 -1.00 1.30
CA ASP A 211 6.10 -2.07 0.57
C ASP A 211 6.45 -3.24 1.50
N HIS A 212 6.31 -4.47 1.04
CA HIS A 212 6.73 -5.66 1.79
C HIS A 212 8.20 -5.57 2.21
N PHE A 213 8.44 -5.88 3.47
CA PHE A 213 9.75 -5.94 4.08
C PHE A 213 9.92 -7.23 4.87
N GLU A 214 11.00 -7.94 4.59
CA GLU A 214 11.30 -9.19 5.25
C GLU A 214 12.75 -9.21 5.76
N ALA A 215 12.97 -10.04 6.76
CA ALA A 215 14.30 -10.37 7.25
C ALA A 215 14.42 -11.85 7.56
N THR A 216 15.57 -12.45 7.22
CA THR A 216 15.89 -13.82 7.62
C THR A 216 17.26 -13.91 8.24
N ALA A 217 17.41 -14.70 9.30
CA ALA A 217 18.70 -15.10 9.83
C ALA A 217 19.43 -15.98 8.82
N GLU A 218 20.76 -16.05 8.95
CA GLU A 218 21.59 -16.90 8.11
C GLU A 218 21.09 -18.36 8.09
N GLY A 219 21.00 -18.94 6.91
CA GLY A 219 20.52 -20.31 6.67
C GLY A 219 19.00 -20.45 6.50
N TYR A 220 18.20 -19.39 6.70
CA TYR A 220 16.74 -19.44 6.58
C TYR A 220 16.19 -18.80 5.29
N ALA A 221 17.02 -18.21 4.45
CA ALA A 221 16.61 -17.49 3.23
C ALA A 221 15.74 -18.35 2.29
N SER A 222 16.02 -19.63 2.13
CA SER A 222 15.23 -20.53 1.26
C SER A 222 13.81 -20.82 1.78
N LEU A 223 13.49 -20.41 3.01
CA LEU A 223 12.16 -20.57 3.61
C LEU A 223 11.33 -19.29 3.55
N LEU A 224 11.88 -18.20 3.00
CA LEU A 224 11.19 -16.91 2.94
C LEU A 224 9.80 -17.01 2.30
N PRO A 225 9.59 -17.65 1.14
CA PRO A 225 8.25 -17.78 0.55
C PRO A 225 7.26 -18.49 1.48
N ASN A 226 7.71 -19.49 2.25
CA ASN A 226 6.85 -20.18 3.22
C ASN A 226 6.48 -19.29 4.41
N PHE A 227 7.41 -18.45 4.89
CA PHE A 227 7.14 -17.50 5.97
C PHE A 227 6.10 -16.46 5.53
N ILE A 228 6.23 -15.93 4.31
CA ILE A 228 5.31 -14.98 3.71
C ILE A 228 3.90 -15.57 3.59
N ALA A 229 3.77 -16.74 2.95
CA ALA A 229 2.47 -17.43 2.83
C ALA A 229 1.83 -17.72 4.20
N THR A 230 2.63 -18.10 5.19
CA THR A 230 2.15 -18.41 6.54
C THR A 230 1.70 -17.12 7.28
N ALA A 231 2.41 -16.01 7.13
CA ALA A 231 2.02 -14.71 7.67
C ALA A 231 0.67 -14.26 7.12
N ALA A 232 0.48 -14.36 5.80
CA ALA A 232 -0.79 -14.07 5.13
C ALA A 232 -1.94 -14.94 5.67
N GLN A 233 -1.73 -16.25 5.79
CA GLN A 233 -2.74 -17.18 6.31
C GLN A 233 -3.15 -16.86 7.75
N ASP A 234 -2.20 -16.56 8.64
CA ASP A 234 -2.47 -16.14 10.02
C ASP A 234 -3.27 -14.84 10.09
N GLY A 235 -2.91 -13.90 9.23
CA GLY A 235 -3.61 -12.63 9.11
C GLY A 235 -5.06 -12.82 8.63
N MET A 236 -5.25 -13.60 7.57
CA MET A 236 -6.58 -13.87 7.03
C MET A 236 -7.46 -14.65 8.02
N ALA A 237 -6.90 -15.58 8.79
CA ALA A 237 -7.63 -16.26 9.85
C ALA A 237 -8.14 -15.28 10.93
N ALA A 238 -7.33 -14.31 11.33
CA ALA A 238 -7.74 -13.26 12.26
C ALA A 238 -8.83 -12.36 11.67
N LEU A 239 -8.78 -12.06 10.38
CA LEU A 239 -9.84 -11.31 9.69
C LEU A 239 -11.12 -12.12 9.52
N ALA A 240 -11.05 -13.43 9.38
CA ALA A 240 -12.24 -14.29 9.40
C ALA A 240 -12.97 -14.22 10.74
N GLU A 241 -12.23 -14.25 11.86
CA GLU A 241 -12.81 -14.03 13.19
C GLU A 241 -13.42 -12.63 13.33
N LEU A 242 -12.75 -11.60 12.80
CA LEU A 242 -13.27 -10.23 12.77
C LEU A 242 -14.59 -10.16 11.99
N SER A 243 -14.64 -10.75 10.79
CA SER A 243 -15.83 -10.82 9.96
C SER A 243 -17.05 -11.35 10.74
N GLN A 244 -16.87 -12.44 11.50
CA GLN A 244 -17.94 -13.00 12.33
C GLN A 244 -18.44 -12.05 13.41
N ARG A 245 -17.55 -11.20 13.95
CA ARG A 245 -17.92 -10.24 15.03
C ARG A 245 -18.62 -9.00 14.51
N VAL A 246 -18.24 -8.51 13.31
CA VAL A 246 -18.70 -7.21 12.80
C VAL A 246 -19.91 -7.30 11.86
N ARG A 247 -20.10 -8.43 11.18
CA ARG A 247 -21.21 -8.61 10.24
C ARG A 247 -22.57 -8.53 10.92
N VAL A 248 -23.58 -8.10 10.16
CA VAL A 248 -24.98 -8.20 10.59
C VAL A 248 -25.43 -9.66 10.52
N THR A 249 -26.09 -10.14 11.57
CA THR A 249 -26.66 -11.51 11.58
C THR A 249 -27.85 -11.57 10.64
N GLN A 250 -27.76 -12.42 9.62
CA GLN A 250 -28.82 -12.64 8.63
C GLN A 250 -29.49 -13.99 8.87
N LYS A 251 -30.81 -14.02 8.70
CA LYS A 251 -31.61 -15.24 8.67
C LYS A 251 -32.38 -15.25 7.36
N GLY A 252 -32.16 -16.27 6.53
CA GLY A 252 -32.77 -16.37 5.20
C GLY A 252 -32.27 -15.28 4.22
N PRO A 253 -33.01 -15.01 3.15
CA PRO A 253 -32.68 -13.98 2.19
C PRO A 253 -32.56 -12.59 2.84
N LEU A 254 -31.76 -11.69 2.28
CA LEU A 254 -31.70 -10.27 2.64
C LEU A 254 -32.62 -9.49 1.71
N ALA A 255 -33.50 -8.66 2.26
CA ALA A 255 -34.31 -7.70 1.50
C ALA A 255 -33.89 -6.27 1.90
N ILE A 256 -33.26 -5.52 0.98
CA ILE A 256 -32.94 -4.11 1.14
C ILE A 256 -34.11 -3.33 0.57
N VAL A 257 -34.75 -2.49 1.37
CA VAL A 257 -36.02 -1.86 1.00
C VAL A 257 -36.02 -0.35 1.23
N GLY A 258 -36.69 0.40 0.35
CA GLY A 258 -36.95 1.83 0.52
C GLY A 258 -35.86 2.77 -0.03
N ALA A 259 -34.73 2.26 -0.50
CA ALA A 259 -33.65 3.08 -1.04
C ALA A 259 -33.99 3.69 -2.41
N THR A 260 -33.33 4.79 -2.75
CA THR A 260 -33.16 5.19 -4.14
C THR A 260 -32.07 4.32 -4.75
N LEU A 261 -32.43 3.45 -5.70
CA LEU A 261 -31.47 2.58 -6.38
C LEU A 261 -30.88 3.27 -7.60
N ILE A 262 -29.56 3.40 -7.64
CA ILE A 262 -28.75 3.73 -8.82
C ILE A 262 -28.07 2.42 -9.23
N ASP A 263 -28.56 1.77 -10.28
CA ASP A 263 -28.19 0.40 -10.61
C ASP A 263 -26.82 0.24 -11.31
N GLY A 264 -26.12 1.36 -11.56
CA GLY A 264 -24.83 1.38 -12.27
C GLY A 264 -24.95 1.32 -13.78
N THR A 265 -26.16 1.28 -14.35
CA THR A 265 -26.43 1.41 -15.79
C THR A 265 -26.75 2.88 -16.13
N ALA A 266 -27.11 3.14 -17.39
CA ALA A 266 -27.63 4.45 -17.82
C ALA A 266 -29.12 4.67 -17.50
N SER A 267 -29.75 3.75 -16.74
CA SER A 267 -31.17 3.85 -16.38
C SER A 267 -31.40 4.95 -15.32
N SER A 268 -32.61 5.51 -15.31
CA SER A 268 -33.02 6.45 -14.26
C SER A 268 -33.07 5.74 -12.91
N PRO A 269 -32.72 6.43 -11.80
CA PRO A 269 -32.82 5.86 -10.45
C PRO A 269 -34.22 5.33 -10.11
N VAL A 270 -34.28 4.18 -9.42
CA VAL A 270 -35.53 3.57 -8.97
C VAL A 270 -35.80 3.99 -7.53
N LEU A 271 -36.87 4.76 -7.35
CA LEU A 271 -37.33 5.23 -6.01
C LEU A 271 -38.02 4.09 -5.26
N ASP A 272 -37.95 4.12 -3.93
CA ASP A 272 -38.55 3.12 -3.03
C ASP A 272 -38.30 1.69 -3.51
N SER A 273 -37.04 1.41 -3.79
CA SER A 273 -36.58 0.14 -4.37
C SER A 273 -36.66 -1.02 -3.36
N VAL A 274 -36.77 -2.21 -3.90
CA VAL A 274 -36.64 -3.47 -3.16
C VAL A 274 -35.64 -4.34 -3.93
N VAL A 275 -34.50 -4.65 -3.28
CA VAL A 275 -33.50 -5.58 -3.79
C VAL A 275 -33.43 -6.77 -2.87
N ILE A 276 -33.64 -7.98 -3.42
CA ILE A 276 -33.63 -9.22 -2.66
C ILE A 276 -32.37 -10.01 -3.04
N VAL A 277 -31.62 -10.40 -2.00
CA VAL A 277 -30.39 -11.19 -2.11
C VAL A 277 -30.61 -12.53 -1.45
N ASP A 278 -30.26 -13.59 -2.15
CA ASP A 278 -30.27 -14.95 -1.61
C ASP A 278 -29.00 -15.71 -2.08
N ASN A 279 -28.37 -16.41 -1.15
CA ASN A 279 -27.13 -17.16 -1.41
C ASN A 279 -26.05 -16.33 -2.15
N GLY A 280 -25.86 -15.07 -1.73
CA GLY A 280 -24.87 -14.18 -2.30
C GLY A 280 -25.21 -13.57 -3.67
N ARG A 281 -26.42 -13.84 -4.20
CA ARG A 281 -26.88 -13.35 -5.50
C ARG A 281 -28.14 -12.49 -5.38
N ILE A 282 -28.23 -11.51 -6.27
CA ILE A 282 -29.43 -10.70 -6.45
C ILE A 282 -30.48 -11.54 -7.16
N VAL A 283 -31.61 -11.83 -6.48
CA VAL A 283 -32.69 -12.66 -7.02
C VAL A 283 -33.92 -11.83 -7.46
N SER A 284 -34.02 -10.58 -7.00
CA SER A 284 -35.09 -9.67 -7.42
C SER A 284 -34.64 -8.21 -7.28
N VAL A 285 -35.02 -7.40 -8.25
CA VAL A 285 -34.89 -5.92 -8.26
C VAL A 285 -36.22 -5.33 -8.70
N GLY A 286 -36.77 -4.38 -7.94
CA GLY A 286 -38.02 -3.71 -8.29
C GLY A 286 -38.36 -2.61 -7.30
N THR A 287 -39.60 -2.16 -7.30
CA THR A 287 -40.13 -1.19 -6.34
C THR A 287 -40.92 -1.91 -5.24
N ARG A 288 -41.18 -1.25 -4.13
CA ARG A 288 -42.03 -1.79 -3.04
C ARG A 288 -43.44 -2.22 -3.55
N ALA A 289 -43.95 -1.53 -4.56
CA ALA A 289 -45.26 -1.84 -5.15
C ALA A 289 -45.23 -3.12 -6.03
N SER A 290 -44.07 -3.44 -6.65
CA SER A 290 -43.94 -4.55 -7.60
C SER A 290 -43.25 -5.79 -7.03
N SER A 291 -42.61 -5.68 -5.87
CA SER A 291 -41.79 -6.74 -5.29
C SER A 291 -42.45 -7.43 -4.11
N ARG A 292 -42.28 -8.74 -4.02
CA ARG A 292 -42.72 -9.55 -2.88
C ARG A 292 -41.55 -9.98 -2.03
N ILE A 293 -41.47 -9.48 -0.80
CA ILE A 293 -40.43 -9.87 0.16
C ILE A 293 -40.68 -11.34 0.59
N PRO A 294 -39.70 -12.22 0.48
CA PRO A 294 -39.81 -13.63 0.89
C PRO A 294 -40.13 -13.74 2.40
N ARG A 295 -40.95 -14.72 2.76
CA ARG A 295 -41.24 -15.01 4.17
C ARG A 295 -39.95 -15.48 4.87
N GLY A 296 -39.59 -14.85 5.99
CA GLY A 296 -38.39 -15.15 6.76
C GLY A 296 -37.13 -14.42 6.26
N ALA A 297 -37.26 -13.50 5.30
CA ALA A 297 -36.17 -12.65 4.90
C ALA A 297 -35.71 -11.72 6.05
N THR A 298 -34.45 -11.46 6.15
CA THR A 298 -33.90 -10.35 6.94
C THR A 298 -34.20 -9.06 6.17
N VAL A 299 -35.04 -8.18 6.73
CA VAL A 299 -35.38 -6.90 6.09
C VAL A 299 -34.42 -5.83 6.60
N PHE A 300 -33.74 -5.17 5.67
CA PHE A 300 -32.92 -3.99 5.92
C PHE A 300 -33.63 -2.76 5.35
N ASP A 301 -34.08 -1.87 6.25
CA ASP A 301 -34.74 -0.62 5.87
C ASP A 301 -33.67 0.42 5.48
N ALA A 302 -33.65 0.77 4.21
CA ALA A 302 -32.77 1.78 3.62
C ALA A 302 -33.57 3.01 3.15
N SER A 303 -34.74 3.27 3.76
CA SER A 303 -35.58 4.42 3.43
C SER A 303 -34.82 5.74 3.64
N GLY A 304 -34.86 6.62 2.64
CA GLY A 304 -34.09 7.87 2.62
C GLY A 304 -32.61 7.74 2.22
N LYS A 305 -32.13 6.52 2.00
CA LYS A 305 -30.74 6.21 1.60
C LYS A 305 -30.62 5.93 0.11
N THR A 306 -29.38 5.83 -0.37
CA THR A 306 -29.08 5.46 -1.76
C THR A 306 -28.38 4.12 -1.81
N LEU A 307 -28.80 3.25 -2.73
CA LEU A 307 -28.22 1.93 -2.98
C LEU A 307 -27.49 1.94 -4.32
N LEU A 308 -26.22 1.51 -4.32
CA LEU A 308 -25.40 1.39 -5.53
C LEU A 308 -24.74 0.01 -5.62
N PRO A 309 -24.18 -0.36 -6.81
CA PRO A 309 -23.21 -1.43 -6.89
C PRO A 309 -22.00 -1.14 -6.02
N GLY A 310 -21.36 -2.18 -5.49
CA GLY A 310 -20.10 -2.03 -4.79
C GLY A 310 -19.01 -1.47 -5.69
N LEU A 311 -18.17 -0.60 -5.12
CA LEU A 311 -17.10 0.09 -5.83
C LEU A 311 -15.95 -0.87 -6.18
N TRP A 312 -15.20 -0.48 -7.19
CA TRP A 312 -13.98 -1.12 -7.66
C TRP A 312 -12.80 -0.17 -7.50
N ASP A 313 -11.69 -0.68 -6.98
CA ASP A 313 -10.40 -0.03 -7.06
C ASP A 313 -9.51 -0.78 -8.06
N MET A 314 -9.20 -0.12 -9.18
CA MET A 314 -8.45 -0.73 -10.29
C MET A 314 -6.94 -0.55 -10.16
N HIS A 315 -6.48 0.09 -9.07
CA HIS A 315 -5.07 0.24 -8.75
C HIS A 315 -4.86 0.09 -7.25
N ALA A 316 -4.96 -1.14 -6.81
CA ALA A 316 -4.78 -1.50 -5.41
C ALA A 316 -3.43 -2.19 -5.19
N HIS A 317 -2.90 -2.05 -3.98
CA HIS A 317 -1.79 -2.82 -3.46
C HIS A 317 -2.21 -3.39 -2.11
N PHE A 318 -2.44 -4.69 -2.05
CA PHE A 318 -2.98 -5.36 -0.86
C PHE A 318 -1.84 -5.93 -0.01
N GLU A 319 -0.93 -5.09 0.44
CA GLU A 319 0.34 -5.49 1.08
C GLU A 319 0.19 -5.90 2.54
N GLN A 320 -0.97 -5.63 3.14
CA GLN A 320 -1.34 -6.14 4.44
C GLN A 320 -2.78 -6.65 4.45
N VAL A 321 -3.06 -7.64 5.28
CA VAL A 321 -4.40 -8.22 5.36
C VAL A 321 -5.46 -7.23 5.86
N GLU A 322 -5.06 -6.25 6.67
CA GLU A 322 -5.91 -5.17 7.18
C GLU A 322 -6.54 -4.31 6.09
N TRP A 323 -5.93 -4.23 4.91
CA TRP A 323 -6.51 -3.57 3.73
C TRP A 323 -7.90 -4.13 3.38
N GLY A 324 -8.15 -5.42 3.69
CA GLY A 324 -9.46 -6.02 3.47
C GLY A 324 -10.60 -5.31 4.17
N ALA A 325 -10.40 -4.90 5.43
CA ALA A 325 -11.41 -4.13 6.17
C ALA A 325 -11.52 -2.69 5.66
N ILE A 326 -10.39 -2.04 5.29
CA ILE A 326 -10.39 -0.68 4.73
C ILE A 326 -11.16 -0.64 3.42
N TYR A 327 -10.85 -1.53 2.46
CA TYR A 327 -11.57 -1.55 1.18
C TYR A 327 -13.07 -1.70 1.38
N LEU A 328 -13.49 -2.66 2.20
CA LEU A 328 -14.93 -2.83 2.47
C LEU A 328 -15.54 -1.62 3.18
N ALA A 329 -14.83 -0.99 4.13
CA ALA A 329 -15.30 0.20 4.82
C ALA A 329 -15.49 1.39 3.87
N ALA A 330 -14.65 1.51 2.85
CA ALA A 330 -14.77 2.50 1.78
C ALA A 330 -15.83 2.12 0.71
N GLY A 331 -16.50 0.98 0.85
CA GLY A 331 -17.47 0.50 -0.14
C GLY A 331 -16.86 -0.25 -1.32
N VAL A 332 -15.55 -0.54 -1.29
CA VAL A 332 -14.86 -1.29 -2.34
C VAL A 332 -15.10 -2.78 -2.15
N THR A 333 -15.81 -3.40 -3.08
CA THR A 333 -16.14 -4.83 -3.06
C THR A 333 -15.30 -5.66 -4.03
N THR A 334 -14.60 -5.01 -4.95
CA THR A 334 -13.62 -5.63 -5.85
C THR A 334 -12.40 -4.72 -5.96
N ALA A 335 -11.22 -5.27 -5.80
CA ALA A 335 -9.95 -4.56 -5.97
C ALA A 335 -9.04 -5.33 -6.94
N ARG A 336 -8.35 -4.62 -7.81
CA ARG A 336 -7.31 -5.18 -8.66
C ARG A 336 -5.95 -4.86 -8.05
N ASP A 337 -5.31 -5.88 -7.48
CA ASP A 337 -3.95 -5.77 -7.00
C ASP A 337 -2.99 -5.75 -8.19
N VAL A 338 -2.19 -4.71 -8.30
CA VAL A 338 -1.27 -4.48 -9.43
C VAL A 338 0.20 -4.58 -9.06
N GLY A 339 0.50 -5.20 -7.94
CA GLY A 339 1.88 -5.46 -7.54
C GLY A 339 1.98 -5.96 -6.12
N ASN A 340 2.41 -7.23 -5.98
CA ASN A 340 2.52 -7.88 -4.68
C ASN A 340 3.44 -9.10 -4.77
N GLU A 341 3.80 -9.65 -3.62
CA GLU A 341 4.47 -10.95 -3.53
C GLU A 341 3.52 -12.08 -3.91
N LEU A 342 4.02 -13.00 -4.72
CA LEU A 342 3.23 -14.10 -5.27
C LEU A 342 2.59 -14.93 -4.16
N GLU A 343 3.36 -15.35 -3.18
CA GLU A 343 2.91 -16.24 -2.10
C GLU A 343 1.92 -15.54 -1.16
N PHE A 344 2.16 -14.27 -0.85
CA PHE A 344 1.27 -13.49 -0.01
C PHE A 344 -0.09 -13.31 -0.66
N ILE A 345 -0.12 -12.71 -1.86
CA ILE A 345 -1.39 -12.31 -2.49
C ILE A 345 -2.22 -13.51 -2.93
N VAL A 346 -1.57 -14.62 -3.32
CA VAL A 346 -2.28 -15.88 -3.63
C VAL A 346 -2.91 -16.46 -2.37
N ALA A 347 -2.21 -16.45 -1.23
CA ALA A 347 -2.76 -16.92 0.05
C ALA A 347 -3.96 -16.05 0.49
N VAL A 348 -3.84 -14.73 0.38
CA VAL A 348 -4.92 -13.78 0.69
C VAL A 348 -6.14 -14.02 -0.22
N ARG A 349 -5.95 -13.98 -1.55
CA ARG A 349 -7.04 -14.20 -2.52
C ARG A 349 -7.76 -15.51 -2.29
N ASN A 350 -7.02 -16.60 -2.07
CA ASN A 350 -7.61 -17.93 -1.86
C ASN A 350 -8.43 -17.96 -0.56
N ALA A 351 -7.93 -17.35 0.52
CA ALA A 351 -8.67 -17.23 1.77
C ALA A 351 -9.99 -16.46 1.59
N LEU A 352 -9.96 -15.33 0.85
CA LEU A 352 -11.16 -14.54 0.54
C LEU A 352 -12.17 -15.34 -0.31
N ARG A 353 -11.72 -16.01 -1.36
CA ARG A 353 -12.57 -16.88 -2.23
C ARG A 353 -13.24 -18.02 -1.47
N GLU A 354 -12.57 -18.53 -0.45
CA GLU A 354 -13.07 -19.61 0.42
C GLU A 354 -13.90 -19.11 1.62
N GLY A 355 -14.12 -17.80 1.74
CA GLY A 355 -14.82 -17.20 2.87
C GLY A 355 -14.08 -17.29 4.21
N ARG A 356 -12.77 -17.51 4.15
CA ARG A 356 -11.86 -17.58 5.30
C ARG A 356 -11.08 -16.27 5.51
N GLY A 357 -11.79 -15.13 5.41
CA GLY A 357 -11.19 -13.80 5.52
C GLY A 357 -12.25 -12.71 5.59
N LEU A 358 -11.79 -11.48 5.46
CA LEU A 358 -12.60 -10.27 5.33
C LEU A 358 -11.92 -9.35 4.32
N GLY A 359 -12.60 -9.01 3.23
CA GLY A 359 -12.06 -8.14 2.18
C GLY A 359 -12.86 -8.23 0.90
N PRO A 360 -12.48 -7.43 -0.11
CA PRO A 360 -13.08 -7.43 -1.44
C PRO A 360 -12.72 -8.70 -2.21
N GLN A 361 -13.37 -8.93 -3.34
CA GLN A 361 -12.83 -9.82 -4.36
C GLN A 361 -11.51 -9.24 -4.87
N LEU A 362 -10.47 -10.07 -4.96
CA LEU A 362 -9.20 -9.68 -5.55
C LEU A 362 -9.05 -10.25 -6.96
N LEU A 363 -8.71 -9.36 -7.89
CA LEU A 363 -8.14 -9.64 -9.20
C LEU A 363 -6.66 -9.31 -9.14
N LEU A 364 -5.83 -10.10 -9.82
CA LEU A 364 -4.38 -10.00 -9.63
C LEU A 364 -3.67 -9.68 -10.95
N ALA A 365 -2.76 -8.71 -10.92
CA ALA A 365 -1.79 -8.46 -11.97
C ALA A 365 -0.38 -8.79 -11.46
N GLY A 366 0.28 -9.72 -12.13
CA GLY A 366 1.63 -10.16 -11.77
C GLY A 366 2.67 -9.13 -12.16
N VAL A 367 3.34 -8.52 -11.18
CA VAL A 367 4.29 -7.43 -11.42
C VAL A 367 5.66 -7.96 -11.84
N VAL A 368 6.20 -7.36 -12.87
CA VAL A 368 7.58 -7.58 -13.34
C VAL A 368 8.30 -6.27 -13.56
N ASP A 369 9.60 -6.23 -13.23
CA ASP A 369 10.46 -5.08 -13.51
C ASP A 369 11.77 -5.52 -14.19
N GLY A 370 12.46 -4.57 -14.80
CA GLY A 370 13.80 -4.76 -15.34
C GLY A 370 14.88 -4.52 -14.30
N ASN A 371 16.15 -4.71 -14.70
CA ASN A 371 17.29 -4.30 -13.90
C ASN A 371 17.57 -2.80 -14.08
N GLY A 372 17.77 -2.09 -12.97
CA GLY A 372 18.10 -0.67 -12.98
C GLY A 372 18.33 -0.14 -11.57
N PRO A 373 18.92 1.06 -11.43
CA PRO A 373 19.22 1.63 -10.13
C PRO A 373 17.96 2.04 -9.34
N THR A 374 16.82 2.21 -10.03
CA THR A 374 15.52 2.56 -9.44
C THR A 374 14.53 1.40 -9.48
N ALA A 375 14.99 0.21 -9.89
CA ALA A 375 14.13 -0.95 -9.98
C ALA A 375 13.56 -1.34 -8.61
N LEU A 376 12.27 -1.67 -8.59
CA LEU A 376 11.59 -2.19 -7.40
C LEU A 376 11.99 -3.66 -7.16
N GLY A 377 12.03 -4.08 -5.90
CA GLY A 377 12.21 -5.48 -5.54
C GLY A 377 10.98 -6.29 -5.93
N VAL A 378 10.93 -6.80 -7.17
CA VAL A 378 9.88 -7.65 -7.74
C VAL A 378 10.53 -8.61 -8.72
N GLU A 379 9.75 -9.41 -9.42
CA GLU A 379 10.26 -10.37 -10.38
C GLU A 379 10.94 -9.71 -11.58
N ARG A 380 12.13 -10.18 -11.95
CA ARG A 380 12.96 -9.56 -12.98
C ARG A 380 12.74 -10.18 -14.36
N VAL A 381 12.66 -9.32 -15.36
CA VAL A 381 12.59 -9.69 -16.77
C VAL A 381 13.68 -8.94 -17.55
N ASP A 382 14.74 -9.70 -17.92
CA ASP A 382 15.86 -9.21 -18.70
C ASP A 382 16.00 -9.95 -20.04
N SER A 383 15.08 -10.87 -20.32
CA SER A 383 15.07 -11.69 -21.53
C SER A 383 13.66 -12.17 -21.88
N ARG A 384 13.47 -12.57 -23.16
CA ARG A 384 12.23 -13.24 -23.57
C ARG A 384 11.93 -14.51 -22.74
N ALA A 385 12.96 -15.25 -22.34
CA ALA A 385 12.79 -16.46 -21.53
C ALA A 385 12.27 -16.14 -20.13
N ASP A 386 12.70 -15.04 -19.51
CA ASP A 386 12.16 -14.57 -18.24
C ASP A 386 10.71 -14.13 -18.39
N ALA A 387 10.38 -13.39 -19.47
CA ALA A 387 9.02 -12.97 -19.77
C ALA A 387 8.08 -14.18 -19.88
N GLU A 388 8.45 -15.19 -20.67
CA GLU A 388 7.66 -16.41 -20.86
C GLU A 388 7.52 -17.22 -19.55
N ARG A 389 8.58 -17.29 -18.75
CA ARG A 389 8.58 -17.97 -17.45
C ARG A 389 7.62 -17.26 -16.46
N TRP A 390 7.74 -15.96 -16.28
CA TRP A 390 6.92 -15.24 -15.31
C TRP A 390 5.45 -15.19 -15.71
N VAL A 391 5.15 -15.00 -16.99
CA VAL A 391 3.76 -15.10 -17.48
C VAL A 391 3.18 -16.49 -17.19
N ALA A 392 3.95 -17.56 -17.41
CA ALA A 392 3.49 -18.92 -17.14
C ALA A 392 3.26 -19.17 -15.63
N GLU A 393 4.15 -18.69 -14.75
CA GLU A 393 3.99 -18.85 -13.29
C GLU A 393 2.78 -18.06 -12.78
N TYR A 394 2.62 -16.78 -13.16
CA TYR A 394 1.46 -15.97 -12.78
C TYR A 394 0.15 -16.55 -13.33
N LYS A 395 0.14 -17.02 -14.59
CA LYS A 395 -1.04 -17.69 -15.15
C LYS A 395 -1.42 -18.94 -14.39
N LYS A 396 -0.44 -19.79 -14.06
CA LYS A 396 -0.63 -21.00 -13.25
C LYS A 396 -1.16 -20.67 -11.85
N ALA A 397 -0.72 -19.57 -11.26
CA ALA A 397 -1.20 -19.07 -9.98
C ALA A 397 -2.60 -18.42 -10.08
N GLY A 398 -3.15 -18.22 -11.29
CA GLY A 398 -4.51 -17.74 -11.54
C GLY A 398 -4.62 -16.22 -11.57
N PHE A 399 -3.57 -15.53 -12.00
CA PHE A 399 -3.60 -14.09 -12.26
C PHE A 399 -4.33 -13.78 -13.57
N GLU A 400 -5.00 -12.65 -13.61
CA GLU A 400 -5.78 -12.15 -14.74
C GLU A 400 -4.94 -11.29 -15.69
N GLN A 401 -3.91 -10.60 -15.17
CA GLN A 401 -3.10 -9.63 -15.91
C GLN A 401 -1.61 -9.75 -15.56
N MET A 402 -0.78 -9.11 -16.40
CA MET A 402 0.61 -8.75 -16.09
C MET A 402 0.70 -7.25 -15.82
N LYS A 403 1.54 -6.85 -14.88
CA LYS A 403 1.89 -5.46 -14.59
C LYS A 403 3.34 -5.20 -14.99
N ILE A 404 3.56 -4.26 -15.91
CA ILE A 404 4.89 -3.75 -16.28
C ILE A 404 5.27 -2.62 -15.32
N TYR A 405 6.50 -2.67 -14.78
CA TYR A 405 7.04 -1.59 -13.96
C TYR A 405 8.08 -0.75 -14.73
N SER A 406 8.79 0.15 -14.04
CA SER A 406 9.47 1.30 -14.66
C SER A 406 10.81 1.00 -15.35
N SER A 407 11.45 -0.15 -15.09
CA SER A 407 12.82 -0.44 -15.59
C SER A 407 12.84 -1.51 -16.70
N VAL A 408 11.69 -1.99 -17.15
CA VAL A 408 11.57 -2.96 -18.24
C VAL A 408 11.92 -2.29 -19.57
N LYS A 409 12.72 -2.95 -20.41
CA LYS A 409 13.07 -2.41 -21.74
C LYS A 409 11.98 -2.73 -22.77
N LEU A 410 11.96 -2.01 -23.89
CA LEU A 410 10.93 -2.14 -24.92
C LEU A 410 10.80 -3.57 -25.47
N GLU A 411 11.92 -4.26 -25.69
CA GLU A 411 11.91 -5.63 -26.21
C GLU A 411 11.28 -6.61 -25.20
N GLU A 412 11.52 -6.40 -23.91
CA GLU A 412 10.95 -7.22 -22.84
C GLU A 412 9.48 -6.87 -22.60
N VAL A 413 9.06 -5.58 -22.71
CA VAL A 413 7.64 -5.21 -22.70
C VAL A 413 6.89 -5.98 -23.77
N LYS A 414 7.43 -5.98 -25.00
CA LYS A 414 6.84 -6.74 -26.11
C LYS A 414 6.83 -8.24 -25.83
N ALA A 415 7.89 -8.80 -25.26
CA ALA A 415 7.97 -10.23 -24.95
C ALA A 415 6.93 -10.64 -23.87
N VAL A 416 6.75 -9.82 -22.82
CA VAL A 416 5.74 -10.04 -21.78
C VAL A 416 4.33 -9.94 -22.39
N SER A 417 4.06 -8.90 -23.20
CA SER A 417 2.76 -8.69 -23.84
C SER A 417 2.40 -9.84 -24.79
N ASP A 418 3.31 -10.24 -25.67
CA ASP A 418 3.12 -11.38 -26.57
C ASP A 418 2.83 -12.69 -25.78
N ALA A 419 3.54 -12.93 -24.68
CA ALA A 419 3.34 -14.11 -23.84
C ALA A 419 2.00 -14.05 -23.08
N ALA A 420 1.67 -12.90 -22.49
CA ALA A 420 0.44 -12.67 -21.75
C ALA A 420 -0.79 -12.86 -22.64
N HIS A 421 -0.80 -12.26 -23.83
CA HIS A 421 -1.90 -12.40 -24.79
C HIS A 421 -2.08 -13.85 -25.24
N ARG A 422 -0.99 -14.58 -25.52
CA ARG A 422 -1.09 -16.03 -25.81
C ARG A 422 -1.68 -16.85 -24.64
N ALA A 423 -1.43 -16.40 -23.41
CA ALA A 423 -1.99 -17.02 -22.20
C ALA A 423 -3.43 -16.54 -21.88
N GLY A 424 -4.01 -15.64 -22.67
CA GLY A 424 -5.32 -15.03 -22.40
C GLY A 424 -5.31 -14.12 -21.18
N MET A 425 -4.20 -13.41 -20.96
CA MET A 425 -4.04 -12.34 -19.97
C MET A 425 -3.89 -11.01 -20.70
N THR A 426 -4.27 -9.91 -20.04
CA THR A 426 -4.00 -8.55 -20.53
C THR A 426 -2.79 -7.95 -19.79
N VAL A 427 -2.27 -6.83 -20.32
CA VAL A 427 -1.09 -6.16 -19.79
C VAL A 427 -1.45 -4.75 -19.36
N THR A 428 -1.15 -4.41 -18.12
CA THR A 428 -1.29 -3.08 -17.52
C THR A 428 0.07 -2.59 -17.03
N GLY A 429 0.23 -1.32 -16.75
CA GLY A 429 1.46 -0.88 -16.08
C GLY A 429 1.88 0.55 -16.35
N HIS A 430 3.08 0.83 -15.87
CA HIS A 430 3.82 2.04 -16.18
C HIS A 430 4.26 2.04 -17.64
N ILE A 431 4.43 3.23 -18.22
CA ILE A 431 5.27 3.37 -19.40
C ILE A 431 6.73 3.40 -18.90
N PRO A 432 7.54 2.38 -19.24
CA PRO A 432 8.89 2.29 -18.67
C PRO A 432 9.80 3.45 -19.06
N ASN A 433 10.80 3.71 -18.23
CA ASN A 433 11.75 4.80 -18.42
C ASN A 433 12.37 4.80 -19.82
N GLY A 434 12.33 5.95 -20.51
CA GLY A 434 12.86 6.11 -21.86
C GLY A 434 11.92 5.72 -22.98
N MET A 435 10.69 5.32 -22.67
CA MET A 435 9.60 5.12 -23.61
C MET A 435 8.56 6.23 -23.50
N ASP A 436 7.77 6.38 -24.54
CA ASP A 436 6.52 7.13 -24.51
C ASP A 436 5.29 6.19 -24.56
N ILE A 437 4.11 6.76 -24.39
CA ILE A 437 2.86 5.98 -24.37
C ILE A 437 2.58 5.27 -25.70
N PHE A 438 3.00 5.85 -26.83
CA PHE A 438 2.84 5.23 -28.15
C PHE A 438 3.65 3.93 -28.22
N GLN A 439 4.91 3.97 -27.78
CA GLN A 439 5.80 2.81 -27.78
C GLN A 439 5.30 1.70 -26.84
N GLY A 440 4.80 2.06 -25.63
CA GLY A 440 4.26 1.10 -24.67
C GLY A 440 3.02 0.39 -25.21
N VAL A 441 2.08 1.12 -25.77
CA VAL A 441 0.84 0.57 -26.34
C VAL A 441 1.13 -0.24 -27.62
N ASP A 442 2.00 0.25 -28.51
CA ASP A 442 2.43 -0.51 -29.70
C ASP A 442 3.20 -1.80 -29.33
N ALA A 443 3.86 -1.83 -28.19
CA ALA A 443 4.49 -3.03 -27.64
C ALA A 443 3.48 -4.04 -27.04
N GLY A 444 2.20 -3.68 -26.97
CA GLY A 444 1.10 -4.56 -26.59
C GLY A 444 0.53 -4.30 -25.19
N MET A 445 0.78 -3.16 -24.58
CA MET A 445 0.11 -2.78 -23.33
C MET A 445 -1.36 -2.46 -23.61
N ASP A 446 -2.28 -3.14 -22.92
CA ASP A 446 -3.73 -2.96 -23.04
C ASP A 446 -4.25 -1.81 -22.18
N GLN A 447 -3.54 -1.53 -21.08
CA GLN A 447 -3.91 -0.53 -20.09
C GLN A 447 -2.69 0.25 -19.63
N VAL A 448 -2.85 1.55 -19.40
CA VAL A 448 -1.81 2.45 -18.90
C VAL A 448 -2.23 2.97 -17.54
N ASN A 449 -1.34 2.80 -16.55
CA ASN A 449 -1.50 3.37 -15.22
C ASN A 449 -0.84 4.73 -15.17
N HIS A 450 -1.35 5.60 -14.29
CA HIS A 450 -0.85 6.93 -13.97
C HIS A 450 -0.96 7.96 -15.09
N VAL A 451 -1.51 9.10 -14.70
CA VAL A 451 -1.81 10.22 -15.61
C VAL A 451 -0.56 10.92 -16.14
N GLU A 452 0.58 10.85 -15.42
CA GLU A 452 1.81 11.54 -15.83
C GLU A 452 2.31 11.09 -17.20
N TYR A 453 2.08 9.83 -17.59
CA TYR A 453 2.50 9.29 -18.88
C TYR A 453 1.70 9.85 -20.05
N LEU A 454 0.55 10.45 -19.80
CA LEU A 454 -0.27 11.14 -20.82
C LEU A 454 0.21 12.56 -21.12
N LEU A 455 0.94 13.20 -20.19
CA LEU A 455 1.47 14.55 -20.44
C LEU A 455 2.90 14.53 -20.99
N THR A 456 3.67 13.49 -20.66
CA THR A 456 5.09 13.39 -21.04
C THR A 456 5.36 13.48 -22.55
N PRO A 457 4.53 12.93 -23.45
CA PRO A 457 4.74 13.04 -24.90
C PRO A 457 4.35 14.41 -25.48
N LEU A 458 3.64 15.25 -24.71
CA LEU A 458 3.09 16.50 -25.23
C LEU A 458 4.14 17.63 -25.22
N PRO A 459 4.21 18.48 -26.27
CA PRO A 459 5.06 19.66 -26.26
C PRO A 459 4.52 20.76 -25.30
N PRO A 460 5.41 21.65 -24.81
CA PRO A 460 6.83 21.74 -25.11
C PRO A 460 7.66 20.70 -24.35
N HIS A 461 8.68 20.13 -24.99
CA HIS A 461 9.62 19.25 -24.32
C HIS A 461 10.79 20.02 -23.73
N ALA A 462 11.22 19.63 -22.54
CA ALA A 462 12.46 20.15 -21.97
C ALA A 462 13.67 19.72 -22.82
N PRO A 463 14.70 20.55 -23.00
CA PRO A 463 15.88 20.19 -23.79
C PRO A 463 16.66 19.05 -23.13
N PRO A 464 17.45 18.28 -23.91
CA PRO A 464 18.33 17.26 -23.37
C PRO A 464 19.27 17.84 -22.29
N GLY A 465 19.33 17.18 -21.11
CA GLY A 465 20.12 17.65 -19.98
C GLY A 465 19.45 18.75 -19.14
N ALA A 466 18.19 19.08 -19.39
CA ALA A 466 17.43 20.03 -18.60
C ALA A 466 17.42 19.67 -17.11
N SER A 467 17.42 20.66 -16.25
CA SER A 467 17.22 20.53 -14.82
C SER A 467 15.82 19.97 -14.51
N ARG A 468 15.62 19.51 -13.27
CA ARG A 468 14.29 19.09 -12.82
C ARG A 468 13.26 20.20 -13.00
N ASP A 469 13.60 21.44 -12.62
CA ASP A 469 12.69 22.58 -12.70
C ASP A 469 12.30 22.91 -14.15
N GLU A 470 13.24 22.86 -15.09
CA GLU A 470 12.94 23.05 -16.51
C GLU A 470 12.00 21.98 -17.06
N ARG A 471 12.18 20.71 -16.64
CA ARG A 471 11.26 19.63 -17.01
C ARG A 471 9.86 19.85 -16.45
N LEU A 472 9.74 20.24 -15.17
CA LEU A 472 8.44 20.53 -14.55
C LEU A 472 7.75 21.73 -15.21
N GLN A 473 8.50 22.80 -15.57
CA GLN A 473 7.95 23.95 -16.30
C GLN A 473 7.45 23.55 -17.71
N ALA A 474 8.14 22.66 -18.40
CA ALA A 474 7.68 22.11 -19.69
C ALA A 474 6.35 21.38 -19.51
N LEU A 475 6.25 20.43 -18.58
CA LEU A 475 5.01 19.72 -18.27
C LEU A 475 3.86 20.64 -17.84
N ALA A 476 4.15 21.68 -17.05
CA ALA A 476 3.16 22.67 -16.65
C ALA A 476 2.65 23.55 -17.80
N SER A 477 3.33 23.51 -18.97
CA SER A 477 3.05 24.34 -20.14
C SER A 477 2.46 23.56 -21.33
N VAL A 478 2.20 22.26 -21.15
CA VAL A 478 1.60 21.45 -22.22
C VAL A 478 0.19 21.91 -22.57
N ASP A 479 -0.18 21.81 -23.85
CA ASP A 479 -1.53 22.11 -24.33
C ASP A 479 -2.33 20.81 -24.51
N VAL A 480 -3.13 20.47 -23.51
CA VAL A 480 -4.00 19.27 -23.54
C VAL A 480 -5.16 19.37 -24.52
N ASN A 481 -5.40 20.55 -25.11
CA ASN A 481 -6.38 20.77 -26.17
C ASN A 481 -5.73 20.91 -27.55
N GLY A 482 -4.41 20.80 -27.62
CA GLY A 482 -3.63 20.95 -28.83
C GLY A 482 -3.70 19.73 -29.77
N PRO A 483 -3.13 19.86 -30.96
CA PRO A 483 -3.19 18.79 -31.97
C PRO A 483 -2.45 17.52 -31.56
N GLU A 484 -1.37 17.63 -30.75
CA GLU A 484 -0.62 16.47 -30.29
C GLU A 484 -1.41 15.68 -29.24
N ALA A 485 -2.09 16.35 -28.29
CA ALA A 485 -3.00 15.69 -27.37
C ALA A 485 -4.17 15.01 -28.11
N ALA A 486 -4.74 15.67 -29.12
CA ALA A 486 -5.79 15.08 -29.95
C ALA A 486 -5.29 13.81 -30.69
N ARG A 487 -4.04 13.82 -31.20
CA ARG A 487 -3.41 12.65 -31.82
C ARG A 487 -3.23 11.49 -30.85
N GLU A 488 -2.75 11.78 -29.64
CA GLU A 488 -2.56 10.78 -28.59
C GLU A 488 -3.90 10.16 -28.16
N ILE A 489 -4.91 10.98 -27.92
CA ILE A 489 -6.26 10.54 -27.56
C ILE A 489 -6.84 9.62 -28.64
N GLU A 490 -6.72 10.01 -29.91
CA GLU A 490 -7.21 9.20 -31.03
C GLU A 490 -6.44 7.88 -31.15
N PHE A 491 -5.12 7.88 -30.91
CA PHE A 491 -4.29 6.68 -30.86
C PHE A 491 -4.75 5.71 -29.76
N LEU A 492 -4.92 6.19 -28.51
CA LEU A 492 -5.41 5.37 -27.39
C LEU A 492 -6.80 4.79 -27.67
N LYS A 493 -7.68 5.59 -28.28
CA LYS A 493 -9.01 5.15 -28.68
C LYS A 493 -8.95 4.05 -29.73
N GLN A 494 -8.12 4.19 -30.76
CA GLN A 494 -7.97 3.19 -31.84
C GLN A 494 -7.43 1.86 -31.32
N HIS A 495 -6.57 1.89 -30.30
CA HIS A 495 -6.02 0.69 -29.65
C HIS A 495 -6.94 0.13 -28.56
N ASN A 496 -8.09 0.76 -28.26
CA ASN A 496 -8.98 0.41 -27.15
C ASN A 496 -8.27 0.42 -25.80
N THR A 497 -7.22 1.22 -25.66
CA THR A 497 -6.44 1.34 -24.43
C THR A 497 -7.33 1.82 -23.27
N VAL A 498 -7.16 1.22 -22.09
CA VAL A 498 -7.83 1.64 -20.86
C VAL A 498 -6.86 2.47 -20.04
N VAL A 499 -7.33 3.58 -19.50
CA VAL A 499 -6.53 4.46 -18.64
C VAL A 499 -6.99 4.36 -17.19
N ASP A 500 -6.03 4.16 -16.32
CA ASP A 500 -6.15 4.12 -14.86
C ASP A 500 -5.27 5.25 -14.30
N PRO A 501 -5.82 6.47 -14.12
CA PRO A 501 -5.01 7.69 -13.99
C PRO A 501 -4.44 7.93 -12.61
N THR A 502 -5.05 7.39 -11.54
CA THR A 502 -4.65 7.63 -10.14
C THR A 502 -4.50 9.11 -9.75
N LEU A 503 -5.45 9.95 -10.16
CA LEU A 503 -5.41 11.40 -9.94
C LEU A 503 -5.29 11.77 -8.45
N ALA A 504 -5.96 11.04 -7.57
CA ALA A 504 -5.92 11.27 -6.12
C ALA A 504 -4.50 11.11 -5.54
N LEU A 505 -3.68 10.20 -6.10
CA LEU A 505 -2.27 10.05 -5.75
C LEU A 505 -1.50 11.32 -6.11
N TYR A 506 -1.67 11.83 -7.35
CA TYR A 506 -0.95 13.01 -7.81
C TYR A 506 -1.38 14.28 -7.07
N GLU A 507 -2.66 14.44 -6.74
CA GLU A 507 -3.11 15.53 -5.88
C GLU A 507 -2.40 15.49 -4.53
N TRP A 508 -2.30 14.31 -3.91
CA TRP A 508 -1.61 14.12 -2.63
C TRP A 508 -0.09 14.36 -2.73
N LEU A 509 0.56 13.93 -3.80
CA LEU A 509 2.00 14.15 -3.99
C LEU A 509 2.35 15.60 -4.33
N TYR A 510 1.45 16.33 -4.98
CA TYR A 510 1.70 17.65 -5.53
C TYR A 510 1.20 18.79 -4.66
N HIS A 511 0.43 18.50 -3.59
CA HIS A 511 -0.05 19.56 -2.71
C HIS A 511 1.11 20.22 -1.94
N PRO A 512 0.97 21.51 -1.52
CA PRO A 512 1.96 22.18 -0.71
C PRO A 512 2.07 21.56 0.68
N VAL A 513 3.28 21.23 1.17
CA VAL A 513 3.50 20.66 2.51
C VAL A 513 3.09 21.55 3.68
N ASP A 514 2.90 22.85 3.44
CA ASP A 514 2.42 23.82 4.43
C ASP A 514 0.88 23.93 4.48
N GLN A 515 0.18 23.22 3.62
CA GLN A 515 -1.28 23.11 3.63
C GLN A 515 -1.70 21.72 4.15
N PRO A 516 -2.71 21.65 5.04
CA PRO A 516 -3.19 20.35 5.51
C PRO A 516 -3.79 19.50 4.38
N VAL A 517 -3.47 18.21 4.33
CA VAL A 517 -4.07 17.23 3.41
C VAL A 517 -5.60 17.23 3.52
N SER A 518 -6.14 17.50 4.71
CA SER A 518 -7.58 17.58 4.95
C SER A 518 -8.31 18.67 4.16
N THR A 519 -7.61 19.57 3.48
CA THR A 519 -8.23 20.57 2.60
C THR A 519 -8.86 19.97 1.34
N PHE A 520 -8.33 18.85 0.85
CA PHE A 520 -8.87 18.13 -0.29
C PHE A 520 -9.28 16.68 0.05
N GLU A 521 -8.68 16.08 1.09
CA GLU A 521 -9.01 14.73 1.55
C GLU A 521 -9.34 14.73 3.07
N PRO A 522 -10.61 15.04 3.41
CA PRO A 522 -11.02 15.14 4.81
C PRO A 522 -10.88 13.83 5.59
N GLY A 523 -10.91 12.67 4.91
CA GLY A 523 -10.77 11.36 5.52
C GLY A 523 -9.43 11.14 6.22
N VAL A 524 -8.38 11.90 5.85
CA VAL A 524 -7.07 11.81 6.52
C VAL A 524 -7.12 12.08 8.03
N ALA A 525 -8.12 12.84 8.49
CA ALA A 525 -8.32 13.10 9.92
C ALA A 525 -8.79 11.85 10.71
N GLY A 526 -9.32 10.87 10.01
CA GLY A 526 -9.81 9.60 10.57
C GLY A 526 -8.81 8.45 10.51
N VAL A 527 -7.67 8.59 9.81
CA VAL A 527 -6.71 7.48 9.66
C VAL A 527 -6.07 7.08 11.00
N ALA A 528 -5.57 5.84 11.05
CA ALA A 528 -4.87 5.34 12.23
C ALA A 528 -3.67 6.24 12.59
N PRO A 529 -3.39 6.45 13.89
CA PRO A 529 -2.32 7.36 14.35
C PRO A 529 -0.94 7.05 13.79
N GLU A 530 -0.65 5.79 13.50
CA GLU A 530 0.61 5.31 12.93
C GLU A 530 0.82 5.83 11.49
N LEU A 531 -0.26 6.05 10.77
CA LEU A 531 -0.28 6.54 9.38
C LEU A 531 -0.39 8.07 9.28
N ALA A 532 -0.93 8.73 10.30
CA ALA A 532 -1.27 10.15 10.23
C ALA A 532 -0.06 11.05 9.94
N GLN A 533 1.11 10.77 10.54
CA GLN A 533 2.30 11.59 10.35
C GLN A 533 2.90 11.43 8.93
N PRO A 534 3.17 10.23 8.40
CA PRO A 534 3.69 10.10 7.05
C PRO A 534 2.72 10.66 5.99
N LEU A 535 1.41 10.41 6.11
CA LEU A 535 0.41 10.89 5.16
C LEU A 535 0.30 12.42 5.13
N ASN A 536 0.44 13.09 6.28
CA ASN A 536 0.42 14.54 6.37
C ASN A 536 1.77 15.21 6.06
N SER A 537 2.83 14.44 5.84
CA SER A 537 4.18 14.96 5.55
C SER A 537 4.55 14.91 4.06
N ALA A 538 3.74 14.26 3.25
CA ALA A 538 3.92 14.22 1.80
C ALA A 538 3.60 15.58 1.18
N GLY A 539 4.05 15.78 -0.07
CA GLY A 539 3.78 17.01 -0.82
C GLY A 539 5.05 17.73 -1.26
N VAL A 540 4.87 18.92 -1.80
CA VAL A 540 5.95 19.74 -2.39
C VAL A 540 6.20 21.02 -1.59
N SER A 541 7.41 21.57 -1.74
CA SER A 541 7.72 22.90 -1.15
C SER A 541 6.82 24.00 -1.73
N ALA A 542 6.61 25.07 -0.96
CA ALA A 542 5.81 26.22 -1.40
C ALA A 542 6.29 26.79 -2.74
N ASP A 543 7.62 26.81 -2.99
CA ASP A 543 8.19 27.30 -4.25
C ASP A 543 7.80 26.44 -5.46
N ALA A 544 7.67 25.12 -5.28
CA ALA A 544 7.25 24.19 -6.33
C ALA A 544 5.73 24.13 -6.52
N ALA A 545 4.95 24.52 -5.52
CA ALA A 545 3.51 24.31 -5.47
C ALA A 545 2.76 24.89 -6.68
N ALA A 546 3.11 26.09 -7.13
CA ALA A 546 2.44 26.74 -8.27
C ALA A 546 2.68 26.00 -9.60
N VAL A 547 3.84 25.38 -9.78
CA VAL A 547 4.15 24.57 -10.97
C VAL A 547 3.40 23.25 -10.90
N MET A 548 3.46 22.57 -9.76
CA MET A 548 2.79 21.28 -9.57
C MET A 548 1.27 21.42 -9.68
N HIS A 549 0.68 22.49 -9.19
CA HIS A 549 -0.74 22.78 -9.37
C HIS A 549 -1.14 22.92 -10.85
N ARG A 550 -0.30 23.58 -11.68
CA ARG A 550 -0.56 23.67 -13.11
C ARG A 550 -0.45 22.30 -13.79
N ILE A 551 0.55 21.48 -13.42
CA ILE A 551 0.67 20.11 -13.93
C ILE A 551 -0.60 19.32 -13.59
N PHE A 552 -1.02 19.33 -12.33
CA PHE A 552 -2.23 18.64 -11.89
C PHE A 552 -3.49 19.12 -12.62
N THR A 553 -3.60 20.44 -12.86
CA THR A 553 -4.71 21.00 -13.67
C THR A 553 -4.73 20.42 -15.08
N ASN A 554 -3.55 20.29 -15.72
CA ASN A 554 -3.43 19.67 -17.03
C ASN A 554 -3.76 18.18 -17.00
N GLU A 555 -3.36 17.47 -15.95
CA GLU A 555 -3.67 16.05 -15.73
C GLU A 555 -5.19 15.82 -15.65
N VAL A 556 -5.89 16.60 -14.83
CA VAL A 556 -7.36 16.54 -14.70
C VAL A 556 -8.02 16.88 -16.05
N ALA A 557 -7.55 17.91 -16.75
CA ALA A 557 -8.09 18.31 -18.06
C ALA A 557 -7.86 17.21 -19.13
N MET A 558 -6.71 16.51 -19.09
CA MET A 558 -6.43 15.41 -20.01
C MET A 558 -7.39 14.25 -19.81
N ILE A 559 -7.70 13.88 -18.56
CA ILE A 559 -8.68 12.82 -18.26
C ILE A 559 -10.08 13.22 -18.76
N GLY A 560 -10.48 14.49 -18.62
CA GLY A 560 -11.72 14.99 -19.20
C GLY A 560 -11.74 14.91 -20.74
N ALA A 561 -10.62 15.20 -21.40
CA ALA A 561 -10.51 15.09 -22.85
C ALA A 561 -10.58 13.62 -23.34
N LEU A 562 -9.94 12.69 -22.64
CA LEU A 562 -10.03 11.24 -22.89
C LEU A 562 -11.48 10.75 -22.78
N HIS A 563 -12.14 11.08 -21.68
CA HIS A 563 -13.54 10.73 -21.45
C HIS A 563 -14.46 11.25 -22.56
N LYS A 564 -14.37 12.53 -22.88
CA LYS A 564 -15.14 13.16 -23.96
C LYS A 564 -14.93 12.50 -25.32
N ALA A 565 -13.72 12.00 -25.57
CA ALA A 565 -13.40 11.27 -26.79
C ALA A 565 -13.88 9.81 -26.79
N GLY A 566 -14.32 9.29 -25.65
CA GLY A 566 -14.80 7.92 -25.47
C GLY A 566 -13.68 6.90 -25.20
N VAL A 567 -12.50 7.34 -24.75
CA VAL A 567 -11.47 6.44 -24.19
C VAL A 567 -11.96 5.96 -22.82
N ARG A 568 -11.79 4.66 -22.54
CA ARG A 568 -12.23 4.08 -21.27
C ARG A 568 -11.29 4.48 -20.15
N VAL A 569 -11.86 5.12 -19.11
CA VAL A 569 -11.19 5.47 -17.87
C VAL A 569 -11.78 4.62 -16.75
N VAL A 570 -10.93 4.06 -15.90
CA VAL A 570 -11.31 3.29 -14.70
C VAL A 570 -10.72 3.93 -13.46
N ALA A 571 -11.42 3.86 -12.34
CA ALA A 571 -10.97 4.44 -11.08
C ALA A 571 -9.98 3.51 -10.38
N GLY A 572 -8.80 4.04 -10.06
CA GLY A 572 -7.75 3.38 -9.29
C GLY A 572 -7.01 4.39 -8.42
N THR A 573 -6.43 3.94 -7.29
CA THR A 573 -5.94 4.85 -6.26
C THR A 573 -4.43 4.84 -6.05
N ASP A 574 -3.77 3.74 -6.32
CA ASP A 574 -2.38 3.49 -5.91
C ASP A 574 -2.18 3.77 -4.40
N GLN A 575 -3.15 3.34 -3.61
CA GLN A 575 -3.29 3.49 -2.15
C GLN A 575 -3.44 4.93 -1.65
N ALA A 576 -2.57 5.87 -2.00
CA ALA A 576 -2.52 7.26 -1.52
C ALA A 576 -3.01 7.43 -0.06
N ILE A 577 -4.24 7.95 0.18
CA ILE A 577 -4.84 7.98 1.53
C ILE A 577 -5.71 6.74 1.72
N PRO A 578 -5.31 5.76 2.56
CA PRO A 578 -5.96 4.46 2.68
C PRO A 578 -7.49 4.53 2.84
N GLY A 579 -8.21 3.91 1.90
CA GLY A 579 -9.67 3.82 1.88
C GLY A 579 -10.41 5.08 1.43
N HIS A 580 -9.76 6.24 1.38
CA HIS A 580 -10.41 7.51 1.05
C HIS A 580 -10.12 7.97 -0.38
N SER A 581 -8.97 7.60 -0.94
CA SER A 581 -8.53 8.07 -2.26
C SER A 581 -9.45 7.63 -3.39
N LEU A 582 -10.17 6.51 -3.30
CA LEU A 582 -11.11 6.13 -4.34
C LEU A 582 -12.32 7.10 -4.42
N HIS A 583 -12.81 7.56 -3.27
CA HIS A 583 -13.87 8.58 -3.24
C HIS A 583 -13.36 9.88 -3.86
N ARG A 584 -12.12 10.27 -3.54
CA ARG A 584 -11.48 11.46 -4.13
C ARG A 584 -11.27 11.31 -5.63
N GLU A 585 -10.86 10.15 -6.10
CA GLU A 585 -10.69 9.83 -7.53
C GLU A 585 -12.00 10.04 -8.29
N ILE A 586 -13.13 9.54 -7.75
CA ILE A 586 -14.47 9.73 -8.31
C ILE A 586 -14.87 11.22 -8.34
N GLU A 587 -14.57 11.98 -7.27
CA GLU A 587 -14.79 13.43 -7.22
C GLU A 587 -13.97 14.17 -8.27
N LEU A 588 -12.70 13.78 -8.47
CA LEU A 588 -11.82 14.37 -9.49
C LEU A 588 -12.30 14.08 -10.91
N TYR A 589 -12.95 12.95 -11.16
CA TYR A 589 -13.56 12.68 -12.45
C TYR A 589 -14.73 13.64 -12.75
N VAL A 590 -15.54 13.97 -11.74
CA VAL A 590 -16.56 15.00 -11.93
C VAL A 590 -15.94 16.37 -12.19
N GLN A 591 -14.83 16.71 -11.51
CA GLN A 591 -14.06 17.94 -11.82
C GLN A 591 -13.46 17.91 -13.23
N ALA A 592 -13.11 16.74 -13.76
CA ALA A 592 -12.64 16.53 -15.14
C ALA A 592 -13.76 16.65 -16.19
N GLY A 593 -15.04 16.72 -15.77
CA GLY A 593 -16.19 16.90 -16.64
C GLY A 593 -17.07 15.67 -16.87
N PHE A 594 -16.84 14.58 -16.13
CA PHE A 594 -17.81 13.47 -16.07
C PHE A 594 -19.08 13.91 -15.35
N THR A 595 -20.22 13.38 -15.75
CA THR A 595 -21.41 13.45 -14.90
C THR A 595 -21.20 12.59 -13.63
N PRO A 596 -21.87 12.87 -12.52
CA PRO A 596 -21.78 12.03 -11.33
C PRO A 596 -22.02 10.53 -11.59
N LEU A 597 -22.96 10.20 -12.47
CA LEU A 597 -23.24 8.81 -12.86
C LEU A 597 -22.05 8.19 -13.62
N GLU A 598 -21.48 8.89 -14.59
CA GLU A 598 -20.32 8.39 -15.34
C GLU A 598 -19.09 8.20 -14.45
N ALA A 599 -18.85 9.10 -13.48
CA ALA A 599 -17.79 8.94 -12.49
C ALA A 599 -18.01 7.69 -11.61
N ILE A 600 -19.24 7.43 -11.16
CA ILE A 600 -19.58 6.20 -10.45
C ILE A 600 -19.44 4.97 -11.35
N GLN A 601 -19.80 5.05 -12.62
CA GLN A 601 -19.63 3.96 -13.58
C GLN A 601 -18.15 3.63 -13.81
N ALA A 602 -17.25 4.63 -13.82
CA ALA A 602 -15.81 4.42 -13.88
C ALA A 602 -15.24 3.64 -12.68
N ALA A 603 -15.99 3.59 -11.56
CA ALA A 603 -15.66 2.81 -10.37
C ALA A 603 -16.60 1.60 -10.15
N THR A 604 -17.44 1.21 -11.11
CA THR A 604 -18.39 0.09 -10.97
C THR A 604 -18.54 -0.73 -12.24
N SER A 605 -19.38 -0.31 -13.17
CA SER A 605 -19.72 -1.09 -14.37
C SER A 605 -18.62 -1.09 -15.43
N VAL A 606 -17.88 0.01 -15.59
CA VAL A 606 -16.78 0.09 -16.58
C VAL A 606 -15.64 -0.88 -16.23
N PRO A 607 -15.07 -0.88 -15.00
CA PRO A 607 -14.03 -1.85 -14.65
C PRO A 607 -14.52 -3.30 -14.71
N ALA A 608 -15.78 -3.57 -14.33
CA ALA A 608 -16.35 -4.91 -14.47
C ALA A 608 -16.38 -5.37 -15.95
N GLN A 609 -16.69 -4.48 -16.88
CA GLN A 609 -16.65 -4.77 -18.32
C GLN A 609 -15.21 -4.94 -18.81
N VAL A 610 -14.30 -4.06 -18.42
CA VAL A 610 -12.86 -4.11 -18.78
C VAL A 610 -12.23 -5.43 -18.35
N MET A 611 -12.57 -5.93 -17.17
CA MET A 611 -12.06 -7.19 -16.64
C MET A 611 -12.88 -8.43 -17.09
N GLY A 612 -13.85 -8.24 -18.00
CA GLY A 612 -14.67 -9.35 -18.51
C GLY A 612 -15.71 -9.91 -17.53
N LEU A 613 -15.94 -9.25 -16.41
CA LEU A 613 -16.83 -9.70 -15.33
C LEU A 613 -18.20 -9.00 -15.32
N GLY A 614 -18.49 -8.16 -16.31
CA GLY A 614 -19.73 -7.37 -16.37
C GLY A 614 -21.03 -8.18 -16.33
N LYS A 615 -20.98 -9.49 -16.68
CA LYS A 615 -22.13 -10.38 -16.55
C LYS A 615 -22.41 -10.85 -15.11
N ASP A 616 -21.42 -10.73 -14.22
CA ASP A 616 -21.50 -11.23 -12.85
C ASP A 616 -21.57 -10.13 -11.79
N VAL A 617 -20.96 -8.95 -12.08
CA VAL A 617 -20.83 -7.83 -11.13
C VAL A 617 -20.87 -6.47 -11.83
N GLY A 618 -20.75 -5.38 -11.09
CA GLY A 618 -20.63 -4.00 -11.58
C GLY A 618 -21.94 -3.25 -11.74
N THR A 619 -23.08 -3.95 -11.68
CA THR A 619 -24.43 -3.33 -11.69
C THR A 619 -25.38 -4.11 -10.77
N VAL A 620 -26.49 -3.49 -10.37
CA VAL A 620 -27.54 -4.12 -9.55
C VAL A 620 -28.60 -4.73 -10.43
N GLU A 621 -28.36 -5.96 -10.86
CA GLU A 621 -29.25 -6.71 -11.75
C GLU A 621 -29.48 -8.15 -11.26
N VAL A 622 -30.61 -8.73 -11.60
CA VAL A 622 -30.95 -10.12 -11.24
C VAL A 622 -29.89 -11.10 -11.77
N ASN A 623 -29.54 -12.07 -10.95
CA ASN A 623 -28.52 -13.10 -11.13
C ASN A 623 -27.06 -12.63 -10.94
N LYS A 624 -26.80 -11.33 -10.77
CA LYS A 624 -25.47 -10.85 -10.43
C LYS A 624 -25.16 -11.11 -8.95
N ARG A 625 -23.87 -11.17 -8.63
CA ARG A 625 -23.38 -11.26 -7.25
C ARG A 625 -23.81 -10.00 -6.48
N ALA A 626 -24.21 -10.20 -5.24
CA ALA A 626 -24.68 -9.13 -4.38
C ALA A 626 -23.50 -8.41 -3.72
N ASP A 627 -22.86 -7.54 -4.49
CA ASP A 627 -21.87 -6.58 -4.07
C ASP A 627 -22.48 -5.19 -4.17
N LEU A 628 -22.85 -4.60 -3.03
CA LEU A 628 -23.68 -3.40 -2.94
C LEU A 628 -23.14 -2.47 -1.87
N ILE A 629 -23.41 -1.17 -2.01
CA ILE A 629 -23.19 -0.18 -0.95
C ILE A 629 -24.46 0.61 -0.68
N VAL A 630 -24.65 0.97 0.58
CA VAL A 630 -25.72 1.84 1.03
C VAL A 630 -25.12 3.14 1.53
N LEU A 631 -25.44 4.24 0.86
CA LEU A 631 -25.01 5.59 1.20
C LEU A 631 -26.11 6.32 1.98
N ASP A 632 -25.71 7.17 2.90
CA ASP A 632 -26.65 8.01 3.67
C ASP A 632 -27.28 9.13 2.84
N ALA A 633 -26.61 9.55 1.74
CA ALA A 633 -27.09 10.59 0.84
C ALA A 633 -26.88 10.22 -0.64
N ASN A 634 -27.53 10.96 -1.56
CA ASN A 634 -27.52 10.67 -2.99
C ASN A 634 -26.29 11.30 -3.69
N PRO A 635 -25.36 10.52 -4.27
CA PRO A 635 -24.18 11.04 -4.97
C PRO A 635 -24.49 11.67 -6.34
N LEU A 636 -25.70 11.51 -6.88
CA LEU A 636 -26.10 12.22 -8.10
C LEU A 636 -26.50 13.67 -7.81
N ASP A 637 -26.89 13.99 -6.57
CA ASP A 637 -27.21 15.36 -6.15
C ASP A 637 -25.92 16.13 -5.78
N ASP A 638 -24.98 15.44 -5.14
CA ASP A 638 -23.63 15.92 -4.80
C ASP A 638 -22.68 14.73 -4.75
N ILE A 639 -21.67 14.72 -5.61
CA ILE A 639 -20.74 13.59 -5.71
C ILE A 639 -19.98 13.32 -4.41
N HIS A 640 -19.78 14.32 -3.54
CA HIS A 640 -19.16 14.12 -2.23
C HIS A 640 -19.94 13.15 -1.32
N ASN A 641 -21.22 12.93 -1.62
CA ASN A 641 -22.05 11.95 -0.93
C ASN A 641 -21.57 10.50 -1.15
N ILE A 642 -20.68 10.24 -2.13
CA ILE A 642 -20.05 8.93 -2.31
C ILE A 642 -19.26 8.49 -1.07
N ARG A 643 -18.82 9.42 -0.23
CA ARG A 643 -18.11 9.18 1.03
C ARG A 643 -19.01 8.68 2.15
N THR A 644 -20.33 8.80 2.03
CA THR A 644 -21.30 8.49 3.09
C THR A 644 -21.70 7.01 3.14
N VAL A 645 -20.75 6.11 2.90
CA VAL A 645 -20.98 4.66 2.92
C VAL A 645 -21.26 4.21 4.35
N GLU A 646 -22.51 3.81 4.62
CA GLU A 646 -22.94 3.35 5.94
C GLU A 646 -22.90 1.82 6.06
N PHE A 647 -23.24 1.13 4.98
CA PHE A 647 -23.17 -0.33 4.90
C PHE A 647 -22.58 -0.79 3.57
N VAL A 648 -21.85 -1.87 3.65
CA VAL A 648 -21.38 -2.61 2.47
C VAL A 648 -21.96 -4.03 2.51
N VAL A 649 -22.41 -4.50 1.37
CA VAL A 649 -22.78 -5.89 1.14
C VAL A 649 -21.72 -6.49 0.22
N ALA A 650 -20.94 -7.43 0.74
CA ALA A 650 -19.93 -8.14 -0.02
C ALA A 650 -20.31 -9.61 -0.10
N ASN A 651 -20.45 -10.13 -1.33
CA ASN A 651 -20.92 -11.49 -1.56
C ASN A 651 -22.18 -11.86 -0.76
N GLY A 652 -23.11 -10.91 -0.63
CA GLY A 652 -24.38 -11.08 0.09
C GLY A 652 -24.30 -10.97 1.61
N VAL A 653 -23.14 -10.70 2.19
CA VAL A 653 -22.98 -10.46 3.64
C VAL A 653 -22.93 -8.97 3.91
N ILE A 654 -23.75 -8.47 4.82
CA ILE A 654 -23.83 -7.05 5.17
C ILE A 654 -22.93 -6.69 6.36
N TYR A 655 -22.17 -5.60 6.21
CA TYR A 655 -21.28 -5.05 7.22
C TYR A 655 -21.56 -3.56 7.45
N PRO A 656 -21.69 -3.11 8.72
CA PRO A 656 -21.65 -1.69 9.05
C PRO A 656 -20.22 -1.16 8.85
N THR A 657 -20.03 -0.12 8.04
CA THR A 657 -18.70 0.39 7.70
C THR A 657 -17.97 0.99 8.91
N ALA A 658 -18.69 1.63 9.83
CA ALA A 658 -18.10 2.15 11.08
C ALA A 658 -17.32 1.08 11.86
N LYS A 659 -17.87 -0.15 11.97
CA LYS A 659 -17.18 -1.26 12.66
C LYS A 659 -15.96 -1.75 11.91
N LEU A 660 -15.96 -1.63 10.59
CA LEU A 660 -14.80 -1.98 9.76
C LEU A 660 -13.67 -0.95 9.96
N TRP A 661 -13.98 0.35 9.91
CA TRP A 661 -13.04 1.42 10.19
C TRP A 661 -12.42 1.28 11.57
N GLU A 662 -13.24 1.15 12.62
CA GLU A 662 -12.76 0.97 13.99
C GLU A 662 -11.83 -0.25 14.16
N SER A 663 -12.09 -1.34 13.41
CA SER A 663 -11.33 -2.58 13.52
C SER A 663 -9.87 -2.47 13.06
N VAL A 664 -9.55 -1.45 12.28
CA VAL A 664 -8.21 -1.16 11.73
C VAL A 664 -7.62 0.13 12.30
N GLY A 665 -8.22 0.66 13.38
CA GLY A 665 -7.73 1.84 14.10
C GLY A 665 -8.13 3.17 13.48
N PHE A 666 -9.01 3.17 12.48
CA PHE A 666 -9.54 4.38 11.86
C PHE A 666 -10.80 4.86 12.61
N LYS A 667 -11.10 6.14 12.48
CA LYS A 667 -12.37 6.70 12.92
C LYS A 667 -13.37 6.64 11.75
N PRO A 668 -14.63 6.26 12.06
CA PRO A 668 -15.70 6.26 11.06
C PRO A 668 -15.95 7.64 10.48
#